data_6fc2910846b974dd9d1771b5676f0407
#
_entry.id   6fc2910846b974dd9d1771b5676f0407
#
_cell.length_a   1.000
_cell.length_b   1.000
_cell.length_c   1.000
_cell.angle_alpha   90.00
_cell.angle_beta   90.00
_cell.angle_gamma   90.00
#
_symmetry.space_group_name_H-M   'P 1'
#
loop_
_entity.id
_entity.type
_entity.pdbx_description
1 polymer ?
#
loop_
_entity_poly.entity_id
_entity_poly.type
_entity_poly.pdbx_seq_one_letter_code
_entity_poly.pdbx_strand_id
1 'polypeptide(L)'
;MSQINRLPGGQIDRSQSLDFTFDGKAYQGHAGDTLASALLANGVRLMGRSFKYHRPRGVLTAGSEEPNALVELREGARKEPNTRATTAELFGGLSANSQNKIGSLRFDLMAINDRFANFLTAGFYYKTFMWPAAFWEKLYEPIIRKAAGLGSISLQKDPDAYDRGFLHCDLLIIGAGPAGLAAALTAGRAGAQVILADEDFTLGGRLNSERLTLGDQSGADWAAQTVAELASLPNVRIMARTTVLGAFDHGIFGALERVSDHLPQPAPGKPRQVLWRIYTKGSLLCAGATERPIAFENNDRPGIMLAGAMRSYANRWAVTQAQRVAVFTNNDDGHRTAADLHAKGVSIAAVIDVRPDAPRSGDYEVIAGGQVINSRGRLGLNSIEVALPGGGTRQLSCGALGVAGGWNPNVHLTSHHRGRPEWLPQIAAFGPPAEGPKALRVAGAANGDLSTAGALRGGADQAADWLRENGFRATALEVPEAEDAPISITPFWAVKGCNRAWLDQQNDVTVKDVKLAHQENFVSVEHLKRYTTLGMATDQGKTSNMGGLAIMAELTGKTIPEVGTTIFRPPYTPTAIGAFAGRDRGTDFRPTRKTPSHAWAEEQGAVFVEVGMWLRAQWFPKAGETHWRQSVDREVLATRKSVGICDVTTLGKIDVQGSDAATFLNKVYCNGFAKLATGKTRYGVMLREDGMVMDDGTAARLAEDHFVVTTTTANAVSVFRHMEFARQCLWPDLDVQLMSTTEAWAQYAVAGPNARRLLQKIVDPEYDLSNEAFPFMACANITVCGGLRARLFRISFSGELAYEIAVPTRYGDAMIRRLMQAGEEFDAVPYGTEALGVMRIEKGHAAGNELNGTTTALNLGMGRMVSKAKDSIGSTLSERSGLNHAEALKLVGLRPLNPANPVPAGSHLMCKGDPVDAAHDQGYVTSACFSPSLGHSIALAYVKAGDSRMGEILRLVSPLTGFDHEVEVVSAHFIDPEGDRLRA
;
A
#
# COMPACT_ATOMS: atom_id res chain seq x y z
N MET A 1 -11.09 9.97 42.17
CA MET A 1 -12.47 10.45 41.87
C MET A 1 -13.37 9.24 41.76
N SER A 2 -14.58 9.27 42.34
CA SER A 2 -15.52 8.14 42.22
C SER A 2 -15.97 8.00 40.76
N GLN A 3 -15.82 6.82 40.18
CA GLN A 3 -16.31 6.53 38.81
C GLN A 3 -17.85 6.40 38.89
N ILE A 4 -18.53 7.52 38.63
CA ILE A 4 -19.98 7.68 38.88
C ILE A 4 -20.89 6.71 38.13
N ASN A 5 -20.40 6.13 37.05
CA ASN A 5 -21.14 5.20 36.19
C ASN A 5 -20.62 3.76 36.29
N ARG A 6 -19.71 3.48 37.23
CA ARG A 6 -19.19 2.12 37.44
C ARG A 6 -20.19 1.27 38.27
N LEU A 7 -20.59 0.15 37.71
CA LEU A 7 -21.44 -0.86 38.32
C LEU A 7 -20.62 -1.89 39.12
N PRO A 8 -21.24 -2.71 40.00
CA PRO A 8 -20.58 -3.86 40.57
C PRO A 8 -20.25 -4.97 39.57
N GLY A 9 -19.22 -5.76 39.82
CA GLY A 9 -18.79 -6.90 38.98
C GLY A 9 -17.98 -6.46 37.74
N GLY A 10 -18.17 -7.16 36.65
CA GLY A 10 -17.42 -7.04 35.41
C GLY A 10 -16.15 -7.89 35.37
N GLN A 11 -15.48 -7.92 34.23
CA GLN A 11 -14.25 -8.71 33.99
C GLN A 11 -12.97 -7.86 34.07
N ILE A 12 -13.05 -6.70 34.70
CA ILE A 12 -11.91 -5.78 34.93
C ILE A 12 -11.21 -6.16 36.25
N ASP A 13 -9.91 -5.95 36.32
CA ASP A 13 -9.14 -6.12 37.54
C ASP A 13 -9.17 -4.82 38.38
N ARG A 14 -10.05 -4.79 39.36
CA ARG A 14 -10.25 -3.65 40.25
C ARG A 14 -9.11 -3.41 41.25
N SER A 15 -8.22 -4.37 41.41
CA SER A 15 -7.04 -4.24 42.26
C SER A 15 -5.97 -3.37 41.59
N GLN A 16 -5.99 -3.27 40.25
CA GLN A 16 -5.05 -2.51 39.46
C GLN A 16 -5.72 -1.23 38.93
N SER A 17 -5.54 -0.11 39.60
CA SER A 17 -5.98 1.19 39.14
C SER A 17 -4.96 1.80 38.18
N LEU A 18 -5.43 2.37 37.07
CA LEU A 18 -4.62 2.95 35.99
C LEU A 18 -5.00 4.42 35.80
N ASP A 19 -4.02 5.31 35.99
CA ASP A 19 -4.19 6.73 35.71
C ASP A 19 -3.98 7.00 34.22
N PHE A 20 -4.81 7.87 33.62
CA PHE A 20 -4.71 8.29 32.23
C PHE A 20 -5.23 9.71 32.04
N THR A 21 -4.95 10.30 30.85
CA THR A 21 -5.46 11.63 30.52
C THR A 21 -6.29 11.61 29.23
N PHE A 22 -7.34 12.44 29.22
CA PHE A 22 -8.13 12.72 28.02
C PHE A 22 -8.37 14.21 27.90
N ASP A 23 -7.95 14.81 26.76
CA ASP A 23 -7.94 16.26 26.52
C ASP A 23 -7.28 17.03 27.68
N GLY A 24 -6.14 16.53 28.19
CA GLY A 24 -5.38 17.13 29.27
C GLY A 24 -5.99 16.99 30.67
N LYS A 25 -7.15 16.33 30.81
CA LYS A 25 -7.79 16.07 32.12
C LYS A 25 -7.46 14.65 32.58
N ALA A 26 -7.06 14.53 33.87
CA ALA A 26 -6.74 13.24 34.47
C ALA A 26 -8.01 12.45 34.87
N TYR A 27 -7.96 11.16 34.66
CA TYR A 27 -8.97 10.17 34.97
C TYR A 27 -8.34 8.87 35.50
N GLN A 28 -9.16 8.01 36.09
CA GLN A 28 -8.77 6.66 36.51
C GLN A 28 -9.65 5.60 35.86
N GLY A 29 -9.03 4.48 35.50
CA GLY A 29 -9.67 3.25 35.05
C GLY A 29 -9.03 2.05 35.74
N HIS A 30 -9.29 0.85 35.24
CA HIS A 30 -8.76 -0.40 35.78
C HIS A 30 -8.09 -1.22 34.66
N ALA A 31 -7.23 -2.14 35.05
CA ALA A 31 -6.71 -3.10 34.07
C ALA A 31 -7.86 -3.95 33.49
N GLY A 32 -7.86 -4.13 32.17
CA GLY A 32 -8.96 -4.75 31.43
C GLY A 32 -10.00 -3.77 30.89
N ASP A 33 -9.92 -2.45 31.25
CA ASP A 33 -10.70 -1.41 30.56
C ASP A 33 -10.16 -1.12 29.17
N THR A 34 -11.05 -0.69 28.27
CA THR A 34 -10.69 0.11 27.10
C THR A 34 -10.71 1.59 27.46
N LEU A 35 -10.10 2.45 26.66
CA LEU A 35 -10.20 3.90 26.86
C LEU A 35 -11.66 4.37 26.88
N ALA A 36 -12.52 3.81 26.03
CA ALA A 36 -13.95 4.13 25.99
C ALA A 36 -14.66 3.70 27.27
N SER A 37 -14.46 2.48 27.76
CA SER A 37 -15.11 2.00 28.99
C SER A 37 -14.67 2.80 30.22
N ALA A 38 -13.37 3.14 30.30
CA ALA A 38 -12.85 3.96 31.40
C ALA A 38 -13.42 5.40 31.37
N LEU A 39 -13.51 6.02 30.19
CA LEU A 39 -14.12 7.35 30.02
C LEU A 39 -15.60 7.35 30.40
N LEU A 40 -16.37 6.35 29.93
CA LEU A 40 -17.78 6.19 30.27
C LEU A 40 -17.98 5.98 31.79
N ALA A 41 -17.13 5.18 32.43
CA ALA A 41 -17.17 4.97 33.90
C ALA A 41 -16.98 6.28 34.65
N ASN A 42 -16.17 7.19 34.15
CA ASN A 42 -15.96 8.55 34.71
C ASN A 42 -17.01 9.56 34.25
N GLY A 43 -18.10 9.15 33.59
CA GLY A 43 -19.19 10.03 33.14
C GLY A 43 -18.88 10.86 31.89
N VAL A 44 -17.81 10.55 31.17
CA VAL A 44 -17.45 11.23 29.90
C VAL A 44 -18.25 10.58 28.78
N ARG A 45 -19.24 11.28 28.23
CA ARG A 45 -20.07 10.80 27.13
C ARG A 45 -19.70 11.46 25.79
N LEU A 46 -19.21 12.69 25.82
CA LEU A 46 -18.81 13.46 24.65
C LEU A 46 -17.36 13.11 24.34
N MET A 47 -17.10 12.37 23.26
CA MET A 47 -15.78 11.89 22.90
C MET A 47 -15.25 12.43 21.56
N GLY A 48 -16.13 12.98 20.72
CA GLY A 48 -15.74 13.51 19.43
C GLY A 48 -16.72 14.53 18.89
N ARG A 49 -16.38 15.08 17.74
CA ARG A 49 -17.23 15.92 16.90
C ARG A 49 -17.39 15.27 15.54
N SER A 50 -18.55 15.44 14.91
CA SER A 50 -18.81 14.84 13.61
C SER A 50 -17.95 15.46 12.51
N PHE A 51 -17.77 14.72 11.44
CA PHE A 51 -16.88 15.04 10.32
C PHE A 51 -17.18 16.38 9.64
N LYS A 52 -18.43 16.58 9.24
CA LYS A 52 -18.86 17.69 8.37
C LYS A 52 -19.52 18.84 9.14
N TYR A 53 -20.40 18.47 10.07
CA TYR A 53 -21.24 19.41 10.79
C TYR A 53 -20.73 19.73 12.19
N HIS A 54 -19.69 19.06 12.69
CA HIS A 54 -19.13 19.22 14.02
C HIS A 54 -20.17 19.07 15.15
N ARG A 55 -21.16 18.20 14.93
CA ARG A 55 -22.15 17.83 15.93
C ARG A 55 -21.51 17.02 17.06
N PRO A 56 -22.03 17.14 18.30
CA PRO A 56 -21.51 16.32 19.41
C PRO A 56 -21.67 14.83 19.12
N ARG A 57 -20.61 14.05 19.35
CA ARG A 57 -20.59 12.59 19.18
C ARG A 57 -20.14 11.88 20.46
N GLY A 58 -20.77 10.76 20.77
CA GLY A 58 -20.37 9.83 21.80
C GLY A 58 -20.02 8.48 21.19
N VAL A 59 -19.72 7.52 22.05
CA VAL A 59 -19.51 6.12 21.64
C VAL A 59 -20.81 5.54 21.09
N LEU A 60 -20.78 4.92 19.94
CA LEU A 60 -21.90 4.20 19.33
C LEU A 60 -21.83 2.70 19.62
N THR A 61 -20.63 2.13 19.62
CA THR A 61 -20.37 0.69 19.68
C THR A 61 -19.41 0.33 20.81
N ALA A 62 -19.00 -0.94 20.90
CA ALA A 62 -18.00 -1.41 21.86
C ALA A 62 -16.80 -2.10 21.20
N GLY A 63 -16.71 -2.11 19.89
CA GLY A 63 -15.69 -2.82 19.10
C GLY A 63 -15.00 -1.97 18.04
N SER A 64 -14.41 -2.65 17.05
CA SER A 64 -13.66 -2.02 15.93
C SER A 64 -14.55 -1.34 14.88
N GLU A 65 -15.86 -1.50 14.99
CA GLU A 65 -16.86 -0.83 14.13
C GLU A 65 -17.23 0.58 14.60
N GLU A 66 -16.59 1.11 15.64
CA GLU A 66 -16.87 2.44 16.23
C GLU A 66 -16.61 3.57 15.24
N PRO A 67 -17.65 4.38 14.88
CA PRO A 67 -17.50 5.45 13.91
C PRO A 67 -17.16 6.82 14.51
N ASN A 68 -17.43 7.06 15.80
CA ASN A 68 -17.44 8.39 16.40
C ASN A 68 -16.27 8.69 17.34
N ALA A 69 -15.86 7.71 18.14
CA ALA A 69 -14.85 7.86 19.19
C ALA A 69 -13.45 7.61 18.63
N LEU A 70 -13.08 8.35 17.59
CA LEU A 70 -11.74 8.39 17.03
C LEU A 70 -10.91 9.41 17.80
N VAL A 71 -9.76 8.96 18.34
CA VAL A 71 -8.87 9.76 19.19
C VAL A 71 -7.43 9.72 18.69
N GLU A 72 -6.65 10.70 19.11
CA GLU A 72 -5.19 10.67 19.01
C GLU A 72 -4.63 10.07 20.30
N LEU A 73 -3.92 8.96 20.19
CA LEU A 73 -3.22 8.33 21.30
C LEU A 73 -1.77 8.80 21.35
N ARG A 74 -1.23 8.89 22.56
CA ARG A 74 0.15 9.26 22.86
C ARG A 74 0.52 10.67 22.37
N GLU A 75 1.76 11.06 22.59
CA GLU A 75 2.28 12.38 22.26
C GLU A 75 3.61 12.28 21.51
N GLY A 76 4.06 13.40 20.94
CA GLY A 76 5.33 13.51 20.24
C GLY A 76 5.45 12.54 19.07
N ALA A 77 6.59 11.90 18.95
CA ALA A 77 6.91 11.00 17.84
C ALA A 77 6.04 9.72 17.81
N ARG A 78 5.47 9.32 18.96
CA ARG A 78 4.57 8.14 19.06
C ARG A 78 3.10 8.47 18.88
N LYS A 79 2.76 9.71 18.57
CA LYS A 79 1.38 10.14 18.35
C LYS A 79 0.72 9.32 17.25
N GLU A 80 -0.42 8.70 17.56
CA GLU A 80 -1.21 7.90 16.64
C GLU A 80 -2.64 8.43 16.54
N PRO A 81 -3.00 9.06 15.41
CA PRO A 81 -4.34 9.57 15.18
C PRO A 81 -5.30 8.45 14.74
N ASN A 82 -6.59 8.78 14.73
CA ASN A 82 -7.68 7.95 14.19
C ASN A 82 -7.81 6.57 14.86
N THR A 83 -7.35 6.44 16.11
CA THR A 83 -7.50 5.21 16.89
C THR A 83 -8.87 5.18 17.54
N ARG A 84 -9.55 4.04 17.48
CA ARG A 84 -10.84 3.87 18.14
C ARG A 84 -10.66 3.69 19.63
N ALA A 85 -11.32 4.54 20.43
CA ALA A 85 -11.26 4.46 21.88
C ALA A 85 -11.84 3.14 22.44
N THR A 86 -12.71 2.49 21.67
CA THR A 86 -13.34 1.21 21.99
C THR A 86 -12.41 0.02 21.89
N THR A 87 -11.34 0.11 21.10
CA THR A 87 -10.33 -0.96 20.93
C THR A 87 -8.98 -0.62 21.55
N ALA A 88 -8.81 0.61 22.01
CA ALA A 88 -7.60 1.05 22.71
C ALA A 88 -7.62 0.49 24.15
N GLU A 89 -6.81 -0.54 24.42
CA GLU A 89 -6.62 -1.11 25.75
C GLU A 89 -6.00 -0.08 26.68
N LEU A 90 -6.54 0.08 27.88
CA LEU A 90 -6.07 1.07 28.83
C LEU A 90 -4.76 0.62 29.48
N PHE A 91 -3.80 1.50 29.58
CA PHE A 91 -2.56 1.33 30.34
C PHE A 91 -2.21 2.58 31.16
N GLY A 92 -1.43 2.41 32.20
CA GLY A 92 -1.03 3.51 33.07
C GLY A 92 -0.23 4.59 32.31
N GLY A 93 -0.62 5.86 32.49
CA GLY A 93 -0.02 6.99 31.78
C GLY A 93 -0.48 7.20 30.33
N LEU A 94 -1.52 6.53 29.87
CA LEU A 94 -2.08 6.76 28.55
C LEU A 94 -2.52 8.23 28.39
N SER A 95 -1.98 8.93 27.41
CA SER A 95 -2.45 10.24 26.96
C SER A 95 -3.29 10.07 25.70
N ALA A 96 -4.52 10.60 25.73
CA ALA A 96 -5.44 10.59 24.61
C ALA A 96 -6.05 11.97 24.40
N ASN A 97 -6.23 12.36 23.13
CA ASN A 97 -6.86 13.61 22.76
C ASN A 97 -7.99 13.36 21.75
N SER A 98 -9.08 14.12 21.89
CA SER A 98 -10.14 14.11 20.90
C SER A 98 -9.69 14.82 19.63
N GLN A 99 -10.22 14.36 18.51
CA GLN A 99 -9.96 14.96 17.18
C GLN A 99 -11.13 15.84 16.74
N ASN A 100 -10.96 16.48 15.57
CA ASN A 100 -12.00 17.23 14.87
C ASN A 100 -12.67 18.31 15.72
N LYS A 101 -11.88 19.16 16.36
CA LYS A 101 -12.39 20.31 17.10
C LYS A 101 -11.48 21.53 16.93
N ILE A 102 -12.06 22.72 16.97
CA ILE A 102 -11.34 23.98 17.10
C ILE A 102 -11.79 24.64 18.41
N GLY A 103 -10.91 24.59 19.41
CA GLY A 103 -11.24 24.94 20.79
C GLY A 103 -11.37 23.70 21.67
N SER A 104 -12.56 23.38 22.16
CA SER A 104 -12.79 22.20 23.00
C SER A 104 -14.00 21.40 22.53
N LEU A 105 -14.12 20.13 22.96
CA LEU A 105 -15.31 19.32 22.64
C LEU A 105 -16.61 19.97 23.11
N ARG A 106 -16.59 20.73 24.21
CA ARG A 106 -17.78 21.41 24.73
C ARG A 106 -18.10 22.72 24.00
N PHE A 107 -17.05 23.37 23.48
CA PHE A 107 -17.14 24.63 22.75
C PHE A 107 -16.26 24.60 21.51
N ASP A 108 -16.84 24.13 20.43
CA ASP A 108 -16.18 23.98 19.14
C ASP A 108 -16.64 25.07 18.18
N LEU A 109 -15.71 25.88 17.68
CA LEU A 109 -16.00 27.00 16.78
C LEU A 109 -16.60 26.53 15.46
N MET A 110 -16.18 25.33 14.98
CA MET A 110 -16.67 24.75 13.73
C MET A 110 -18.10 24.19 13.83
N ALA A 111 -18.67 24.09 15.05
CA ALA A 111 -20.09 23.72 15.23
C ALA A 111 -21.06 24.67 14.53
N ILE A 112 -20.59 25.84 14.07
CA ILE A 112 -21.34 26.74 13.20
C ILE A 112 -21.75 26.10 11.87
N ASN A 113 -20.98 25.10 11.39
CA ASN A 113 -21.26 24.38 10.16
C ASN A 113 -22.65 23.72 10.18
N ASP A 114 -23.13 23.32 11.37
CA ASP A 114 -24.47 22.73 11.51
C ASP A 114 -25.59 23.69 11.12
N ARG A 115 -25.39 25.01 11.27
CA ARG A 115 -26.31 26.03 10.80
C ARG A 115 -26.30 26.23 9.29
N PHE A 116 -25.18 25.92 8.65
CA PHE A 116 -25.00 25.96 7.20
C PHE A 116 -25.15 24.61 6.52
N ALA A 117 -25.78 23.65 7.19
CA ALA A 117 -25.93 22.28 6.73
C ALA A 117 -26.50 22.13 5.31
N ASN A 118 -27.35 23.05 4.89
CA ASN A 118 -27.94 23.03 3.54
C ASN A 118 -26.92 23.28 2.42
N PHE A 119 -25.77 23.87 2.69
CA PHE A 119 -24.67 24.07 1.75
C PHE A 119 -23.68 22.92 1.74
N LEU A 120 -23.75 22.05 2.74
CA LEU A 120 -22.85 20.90 2.94
C LEU A 120 -23.55 19.55 2.71
N THR A 121 -24.62 19.52 1.93
CA THR A 121 -25.36 18.32 1.57
C THR A 121 -24.52 17.38 0.69
N ALA A 122 -25.04 16.18 0.39
CA ALA A 122 -24.38 15.26 -0.53
C ALA A 122 -23.99 15.96 -1.85
N GLY A 123 -22.81 15.66 -2.36
CA GLY A 123 -22.28 16.29 -3.57
C GLY A 123 -21.83 17.76 -3.43
N PHE A 124 -21.70 18.30 -2.22
CA PHE A 124 -21.29 19.69 -2.02
C PHE A 124 -19.97 20.05 -2.68
N TYR A 125 -19.03 19.10 -2.82
CA TYR A 125 -17.78 19.27 -3.56
C TYR A 125 -17.99 19.68 -5.02
N TYR A 126 -19.06 19.19 -5.63
CA TYR A 126 -19.41 19.47 -7.03
C TYR A 126 -20.37 20.65 -7.21
N LYS A 127 -20.84 21.27 -6.13
CA LYS A 127 -21.89 22.32 -6.17
C LYS A 127 -21.43 23.62 -5.52
N THR A 128 -20.83 23.57 -4.34
CA THR A 128 -20.61 24.74 -3.50
C THR A 128 -19.26 25.41 -3.75
N PHE A 129 -18.21 24.65 -4.05
CA PHE A 129 -16.83 25.13 -4.12
C PHE A 129 -16.23 25.08 -5.54
N MET A 130 -17.05 25.13 -6.58
CA MET A 130 -16.60 25.03 -7.97
C MET A 130 -16.20 26.37 -8.59
N TRP A 131 -16.53 27.48 -8.01
CA TRP A 131 -16.25 28.80 -8.56
C TRP A 131 -15.64 29.74 -7.51
N PRO A 132 -14.57 30.48 -7.83
CA PRO A 132 -13.74 30.38 -9.06
C PRO A 132 -12.92 29.07 -9.07
N ALA A 133 -12.83 28.40 -10.21
CA ALA A 133 -12.14 27.10 -10.35
C ALA A 133 -10.66 27.16 -9.90
N ALA A 134 -9.96 28.29 -10.14
CA ALA A 134 -8.59 28.49 -9.72
C ALA A 134 -8.37 28.48 -8.20
N PHE A 135 -9.44 28.59 -7.40
CA PHE A 135 -9.37 28.55 -5.94
C PHE A 135 -9.44 27.12 -5.39
N TRP A 136 -9.79 26.12 -6.22
CA TRP A 136 -9.94 24.76 -5.74
C TRP A 136 -8.68 24.25 -5.06
N GLU A 137 -7.56 24.21 -5.77
CA GLU A 137 -6.30 23.66 -5.24
C GLU A 137 -5.64 24.56 -4.18
N LYS A 138 -5.79 25.90 -4.32
CA LYS A 138 -5.07 26.84 -3.47
C LYS A 138 -5.80 27.24 -2.19
N LEU A 139 -7.13 27.14 -2.18
CA LEU A 139 -7.95 27.64 -1.06
C LEU A 139 -8.95 26.59 -0.57
N TYR A 140 -9.84 26.10 -1.45
CA TYR A 140 -10.98 25.28 -0.99
C TYR A 140 -10.52 23.91 -0.52
N GLU A 141 -9.77 23.16 -1.32
CA GLU A 141 -9.29 21.83 -0.97
C GLU A 141 -8.44 21.82 0.32
N PRO A 142 -7.44 22.69 0.52
CA PRO A 142 -6.67 22.74 1.75
C PRO A 142 -7.53 23.02 3.01
N ILE A 143 -8.53 23.91 2.90
CA ILE A 143 -9.45 24.20 4.01
C ILE A 143 -10.33 22.98 4.30
N ILE A 144 -10.94 22.40 3.26
CA ILE A 144 -11.83 21.23 3.38
C ILE A 144 -11.04 20.05 3.96
N ARG A 145 -9.84 19.78 3.46
CA ARG A 145 -8.96 18.70 3.96
C ARG A 145 -8.61 18.92 5.43
N LYS A 146 -8.27 20.13 5.83
CA LYS A 146 -7.98 20.45 7.23
C LYS A 146 -9.21 20.30 8.13
N ALA A 147 -10.39 20.61 7.60
CA ALA A 147 -11.66 20.49 8.31
C ALA A 147 -12.26 19.08 8.27
N ALA A 148 -11.62 18.12 7.59
CA ALA A 148 -12.14 16.76 7.36
C ALA A 148 -12.17 15.86 8.61
N GLY A 149 -11.81 16.36 9.78
CA GLY A 149 -11.98 15.65 11.05
C GLY A 149 -11.03 14.50 11.30
N LEU A 150 -10.14 14.19 10.37
CA LEU A 150 -9.08 13.20 10.56
C LEU A 150 -7.95 13.80 11.40
N GLY A 151 -7.36 13.00 12.28
CA GLY A 151 -6.23 13.41 13.08
C GLY A 151 -4.98 13.68 12.24
N SER A 152 -3.99 14.32 12.83
CA SER A 152 -2.72 14.66 12.18
C SER A 152 -1.57 13.80 12.72
N ILE A 153 -0.73 13.32 11.82
CA ILE A 153 0.52 12.63 12.18
C ILE A 153 1.52 13.62 12.79
N SER A 154 2.47 13.11 13.57
CA SER A 154 3.47 13.93 14.27
C SER A 154 4.51 14.57 13.36
N LEU A 155 4.75 14.02 12.16
CA LEU A 155 5.85 14.36 11.23
C LEU A 155 7.25 14.16 11.86
N GLN A 156 7.35 13.57 13.04
CA GLN A 156 8.60 13.19 13.68
C GLN A 156 8.94 11.74 13.34
N LYS A 157 10.24 11.41 13.41
CA LYS A 157 10.68 10.02 13.22
C LYS A 157 10.08 9.14 14.31
N ASP A 158 9.32 8.13 13.93
CA ASP A 158 8.78 7.14 14.86
C ASP A 158 9.91 6.31 15.48
N PRO A 159 10.05 6.30 16.81
CA PRO A 159 11.10 5.56 17.49
C PRO A 159 10.83 4.05 17.60
N ASP A 160 9.57 3.62 17.38
CA ASP A 160 9.16 2.24 17.58
C ASP A 160 9.54 1.36 16.39
N ALA A 161 9.86 0.11 16.65
CA ALA A 161 10.13 -0.88 15.63
C ALA A 161 8.84 -1.61 15.22
N TYR A 162 8.77 -1.94 13.95
CA TYR A 162 7.72 -2.78 13.36
C TYR A 162 8.38 -3.96 12.68
N ASP A 163 7.70 -5.10 12.67
CA ASP A 163 8.25 -6.30 12.04
C ASP A 163 7.25 -6.93 11.07
N ARG A 164 7.75 -7.83 10.24
CA ARG A 164 6.97 -8.66 9.32
C ARG A 164 7.45 -10.09 9.43
N GLY A 165 6.51 -11.03 9.35
CA GLY A 165 6.87 -12.43 9.47
C GLY A 165 5.92 -13.35 8.71
N PHE A 166 6.27 -14.62 8.72
CA PHE A 166 5.53 -15.68 8.07
C PHE A 166 5.10 -16.72 9.12
N LEU A 167 3.88 -17.19 8.99
CA LEU A 167 3.35 -18.28 9.78
C LEU A 167 2.72 -19.33 8.86
N HIS A 168 2.73 -20.56 9.32
CA HIS A 168 2.15 -21.69 8.61
C HIS A 168 1.27 -22.49 9.57
N CYS A 169 0.10 -22.95 9.09
CA CYS A 169 -0.79 -23.82 9.84
C CYS A 169 -1.60 -24.72 8.92
N ASP A 170 -2.22 -25.74 9.47
CA ASP A 170 -3.19 -26.55 8.75
C ASP A 170 -4.53 -25.82 8.68
N LEU A 171 -5.00 -25.26 9.80
CA LEU A 171 -6.26 -24.54 9.89
C LEU A 171 -6.09 -23.19 10.59
N LEU A 172 -6.46 -22.11 9.91
CA LEU A 172 -6.57 -20.77 10.48
C LEU A 172 -8.01 -20.51 10.92
N ILE A 173 -8.21 -20.24 12.20
CA ILE A 173 -9.52 -19.87 12.76
C ILE A 173 -9.52 -18.37 13.08
N ILE A 174 -10.48 -17.64 12.53
CA ILE A 174 -10.55 -16.17 12.56
C ILE A 174 -11.73 -15.74 13.41
N GLY A 175 -11.44 -15.25 14.60
CA GLY A 175 -12.40 -14.92 15.66
C GLY A 175 -12.50 -16.02 16.73
N ALA A 176 -12.31 -15.64 17.99
CA ALA A 176 -12.34 -16.51 19.15
C ALA A 176 -13.64 -16.34 19.97
N GLY A 177 -14.77 -16.10 19.30
CA GLY A 177 -16.10 -16.21 19.86
C GLY A 177 -16.52 -17.68 20.02
N PRO A 178 -17.80 -17.97 20.41
CA PRO A 178 -18.27 -19.34 20.65
C PRO A 178 -17.96 -20.28 19.49
N ALA A 179 -18.23 -19.89 18.23
CA ALA A 179 -17.94 -20.72 17.06
C ALA A 179 -16.44 -21.01 16.89
N GLY A 180 -15.60 -19.97 17.04
CA GLY A 180 -14.15 -20.13 16.86
C GLY A 180 -13.50 -20.94 17.97
N LEU A 181 -13.94 -20.78 19.21
CA LEU A 181 -13.44 -21.58 20.33
C LEU A 181 -13.82 -23.07 20.20
N ALA A 182 -15.06 -23.35 19.80
CA ALA A 182 -15.48 -24.73 19.53
C ALA A 182 -14.72 -25.36 18.35
N ALA A 183 -14.52 -24.61 17.29
CA ALA A 183 -13.73 -25.04 16.13
C ALA A 183 -12.26 -25.30 16.49
N ALA A 184 -11.65 -24.40 17.26
CA ALA A 184 -10.25 -24.53 17.67
C ALA A 184 -10.03 -25.75 18.57
N LEU A 185 -10.98 -26.00 19.48
CA LEU A 185 -10.93 -27.15 20.36
C LEU A 185 -11.08 -28.47 19.59
N THR A 186 -12.03 -28.51 18.64
CA THR A 186 -12.23 -29.68 17.76
C THR A 186 -10.95 -29.96 16.94
N ALA A 187 -10.37 -28.94 16.32
CA ALA A 187 -9.19 -29.10 15.47
C ALA A 187 -7.90 -29.37 16.28
N GLY A 188 -7.74 -28.68 17.40
CA GLY A 188 -6.60 -28.83 18.29
C GLY A 188 -6.51 -30.23 18.88
N ARG A 189 -7.62 -30.77 19.40
CA ARG A 189 -7.72 -32.15 19.93
C ARG A 189 -7.46 -33.22 18.85
N ALA A 190 -7.78 -32.94 17.60
CA ALA A 190 -7.49 -33.81 16.47
C ALA A 190 -6.04 -33.78 15.99
N GLY A 191 -5.18 -32.92 16.56
CA GLY A 191 -3.75 -32.82 16.25
C GLY A 191 -3.40 -31.94 15.05
N ALA A 192 -4.35 -31.22 14.48
CA ALA A 192 -4.06 -30.25 13.42
C ALA A 192 -3.24 -29.07 13.96
N GLN A 193 -2.34 -28.53 13.15
CA GLN A 193 -1.64 -27.27 13.46
C GLN A 193 -2.60 -26.12 13.30
N VAL A 194 -3.06 -25.54 14.42
CA VAL A 194 -4.10 -24.51 14.45
C VAL A 194 -3.51 -23.15 14.83
N ILE A 195 -3.91 -22.12 14.10
CA ILE A 195 -3.79 -20.72 14.54
C ILE A 195 -5.18 -20.20 14.83
N LEU A 196 -5.42 -19.76 16.08
CA LEU A 196 -6.62 -19.05 16.49
C LEU A 196 -6.29 -17.56 16.65
N ALA A 197 -6.80 -16.70 15.77
CA ALA A 197 -6.54 -15.26 15.77
C ALA A 197 -7.80 -14.48 16.15
N ASP A 198 -7.66 -13.52 17.08
CA ASP A 198 -8.74 -12.61 17.48
C ASP A 198 -8.22 -11.19 17.70
N GLU A 199 -9.00 -10.17 17.30
CA GLU A 199 -8.62 -8.78 17.47
C GLU A 199 -8.74 -8.29 18.93
N ASP A 200 -9.51 -8.95 19.75
CA ASP A 200 -9.67 -8.60 21.17
C ASP A 200 -8.49 -9.13 22.01
N PHE A 201 -8.26 -8.49 23.13
CA PHE A 201 -7.29 -8.93 24.15
C PHE A 201 -7.88 -9.96 25.11
N THR A 202 -9.21 -10.09 25.20
CA THR A 202 -9.93 -11.09 25.97
C THR A 202 -10.75 -11.95 25.03
N LEU A 203 -10.34 -13.21 24.87
CA LEU A 203 -11.03 -14.15 23.98
C LEU A 203 -12.37 -14.59 24.56
N GLY A 204 -13.33 -14.96 23.71
CA GLY A 204 -14.68 -15.36 24.10
C GLY A 204 -15.78 -14.61 23.32
N GLY A 205 -15.46 -13.47 22.70
CA GLY A 205 -16.42 -12.69 21.92
C GLY A 205 -17.67 -12.34 22.74
N ARG A 206 -18.86 -12.63 22.20
CA ARG A 206 -20.15 -12.33 22.87
C ARG A 206 -20.32 -13.04 24.23
N LEU A 207 -19.63 -14.14 24.48
CA LEU A 207 -19.69 -14.84 25.77
C LEU A 207 -19.23 -13.96 26.95
N ASN A 208 -18.33 -13.00 26.65
CA ASN A 208 -17.86 -12.01 27.62
C ASN A 208 -18.88 -10.87 27.88
N SER A 209 -19.82 -10.70 26.97
CA SER A 209 -20.74 -9.55 26.93
C SER A 209 -22.17 -9.87 27.29
N GLU A 210 -22.53 -11.17 27.43
CA GLU A 210 -23.88 -11.63 27.67
C GLU A 210 -23.98 -12.42 28.96
N ARG A 211 -25.15 -12.32 29.62
CA ARG A 211 -25.50 -13.15 30.77
C ARG A 211 -26.20 -14.41 30.24
N LEU A 212 -25.44 -15.39 29.90
CA LEU A 212 -25.95 -16.69 29.45
C LEU A 212 -25.21 -17.83 30.14
N THR A 213 -25.87 -18.97 30.23
CA THR A 213 -25.34 -20.19 30.79
C THR A 213 -24.99 -21.19 29.69
N LEU A 214 -23.85 -21.83 29.79
CA LEU A 214 -23.40 -22.93 28.95
C LEU A 214 -23.21 -24.18 29.86
N GLY A 215 -24.13 -25.14 29.79
CA GLY A 215 -24.20 -26.20 30.76
C GLY A 215 -24.41 -25.60 32.17
N ASP A 216 -23.53 -25.93 33.11
CA ASP A 216 -23.61 -25.49 34.48
C ASP A 216 -22.80 -24.23 34.82
N GLN A 217 -22.22 -23.56 33.82
CA GLN A 217 -21.31 -22.44 34.05
C GLN A 217 -21.68 -21.20 33.21
N SER A 218 -21.10 -20.04 33.53
CA SER A 218 -21.26 -18.84 32.69
C SER A 218 -20.54 -18.99 31.36
N GLY A 219 -21.05 -18.31 30.32
CA GLY A 219 -20.39 -18.29 29.02
C GLY A 219 -18.94 -17.77 29.09
N ALA A 220 -18.68 -16.77 29.95
CA ALA A 220 -17.33 -16.25 30.14
C ALA A 220 -16.38 -17.26 30.81
N ASP A 221 -16.86 -18.02 31.78
CA ASP A 221 -16.04 -19.07 32.45
C ASP A 221 -15.74 -20.22 31.48
N TRP A 222 -16.73 -20.64 30.69
CA TRP A 222 -16.52 -21.63 29.64
C TRP A 222 -15.47 -21.18 28.62
N ALA A 223 -15.53 -19.92 28.18
CA ALA A 223 -14.55 -19.35 27.27
C ALA A 223 -13.14 -19.35 27.87
N ALA A 224 -13.01 -18.91 29.13
CA ALA A 224 -11.73 -18.89 29.83
C ALA A 224 -11.12 -20.30 29.99
N GLN A 225 -11.94 -21.29 30.34
CA GLN A 225 -11.50 -22.69 30.46
C GLN A 225 -11.08 -23.26 29.10
N THR A 226 -11.85 -23.00 28.03
CA THR A 226 -11.53 -23.45 26.70
C THR A 226 -10.21 -22.82 26.19
N VAL A 227 -10.00 -21.54 26.44
CA VAL A 227 -8.73 -20.87 26.11
C VAL A 227 -7.55 -21.47 26.87
N ALA A 228 -7.75 -21.81 28.17
CA ALA A 228 -6.70 -22.46 28.97
C ALA A 228 -6.35 -23.85 28.41
N GLU A 229 -7.36 -24.64 28.03
CA GLU A 229 -7.13 -25.93 27.38
C GLU A 229 -6.38 -25.76 26.05
N LEU A 230 -6.84 -24.88 25.18
CA LEU A 230 -6.18 -24.60 23.90
C LEU A 230 -4.73 -24.17 24.07
N ALA A 231 -4.44 -23.36 25.08
CA ALA A 231 -3.06 -22.92 25.39
C ALA A 231 -2.16 -24.08 25.85
N SER A 232 -2.75 -25.17 26.38
CA SER A 232 -2.00 -26.38 26.78
C SER A 232 -1.65 -27.30 25.60
N LEU A 233 -2.29 -27.13 24.43
CA LEU A 233 -2.08 -27.96 23.25
C LEU A 233 -0.87 -27.43 22.43
N PRO A 234 0.19 -28.26 22.23
CA PRO A 234 1.42 -27.81 21.57
C PRO A 234 1.22 -27.48 20.08
N ASN A 235 0.17 -28.00 19.47
CA ASN A 235 -0.20 -27.77 18.06
C ASN A 235 -1.16 -26.60 17.87
N VAL A 236 -1.50 -25.85 18.93
CA VAL A 236 -2.38 -24.68 18.85
C VAL A 236 -1.62 -23.41 19.22
N ARG A 237 -1.66 -22.43 18.31
CA ARG A 237 -1.14 -21.09 18.56
C ARG A 237 -2.30 -20.10 18.70
N ILE A 238 -2.44 -19.54 19.90
CA ILE A 238 -3.41 -18.48 20.17
C ILE A 238 -2.75 -17.13 19.90
N MET A 239 -3.43 -16.28 19.11
CA MET A 239 -2.99 -14.92 18.76
C MET A 239 -4.10 -13.92 19.12
N ALA A 240 -4.12 -13.49 20.38
CA ALA A 240 -4.95 -12.37 20.82
C ALA A 240 -4.39 -11.05 20.27
N ARG A 241 -5.18 -9.96 20.30
CA ARG A 241 -4.82 -8.64 19.75
C ARG A 241 -4.39 -8.72 18.27
N THR A 242 -4.88 -9.72 17.54
CA THR A 242 -4.47 -10.00 16.15
C THR A 242 -5.65 -9.91 15.21
N THR A 243 -5.66 -8.88 14.38
CA THR A 243 -6.70 -8.66 13.39
C THR A 243 -6.31 -9.28 12.05
N VAL A 244 -7.08 -10.26 11.58
CA VAL A 244 -6.94 -10.76 10.20
C VAL A 244 -7.55 -9.74 9.25
N LEU A 245 -6.71 -9.01 8.55
CA LEU A 245 -7.09 -7.83 7.77
C LEU A 245 -7.42 -8.10 6.30
N GLY A 246 -7.03 -9.27 5.79
CA GLY A 246 -7.27 -9.63 4.39
C GLY A 246 -7.05 -11.10 4.09
N ALA A 247 -7.82 -11.59 3.12
CA ALA A 247 -7.65 -12.89 2.50
C ALA A 247 -7.12 -12.68 1.08
N PHE A 248 -6.09 -13.43 0.71
CA PHE A 248 -5.38 -13.32 -0.55
C PHE A 248 -5.29 -14.67 -1.25
N ASP A 249 -4.78 -14.71 -2.48
CA ASP A 249 -4.68 -15.93 -3.27
C ASP A 249 -3.84 -17.01 -2.58
N HIS A 250 -4.08 -18.27 -2.93
CA HIS A 250 -3.31 -19.43 -2.49
C HIS A 250 -3.34 -19.72 -0.97
N GLY A 251 -4.43 -19.36 -0.28
CA GLY A 251 -4.56 -19.60 1.17
C GLY A 251 -3.67 -18.70 2.02
N ILE A 252 -3.36 -17.50 1.53
CA ILE A 252 -2.57 -16.52 2.27
C ILE A 252 -3.50 -15.53 2.95
N PHE A 253 -3.26 -15.30 4.24
CA PHE A 253 -3.97 -14.28 5.03
C PHE A 253 -2.98 -13.26 5.58
N GLY A 254 -3.36 -11.98 5.51
CA GLY A 254 -2.65 -10.91 6.21
C GLY A 254 -3.23 -10.71 7.60
N ALA A 255 -2.39 -10.67 8.63
CA ALA A 255 -2.83 -10.42 10.00
C ALA A 255 -1.93 -9.40 10.69
N LEU A 256 -2.51 -8.47 11.44
CA LEU A 256 -1.81 -7.49 12.24
C LEU A 256 -1.89 -7.87 13.72
N GLU A 257 -0.76 -8.22 14.31
CA GLU A 257 -0.60 -8.43 15.75
C GLU A 257 -0.15 -7.14 16.43
N ARG A 258 -0.91 -6.68 17.41
CA ARG A 258 -0.60 -5.51 18.25
C ARG A 258 0.20 -5.95 19.47
N VAL A 259 1.51 -6.17 19.27
CA VAL A 259 2.40 -6.77 20.28
C VAL A 259 2.56 -5.89 21.51
N SER A 260 2.65 -4.57 21.31
CA SER A 260 2.99 -3.62 22.38
C SER A 260 2.08 -2.38 22.41
N ASP A 261 0.97 -2.36 21.67
CA ASP A 261 0.04 -1.20 21.64
C ASP A 261 -0.63 -0.94 22.99
N HIS A 262 -0.76 -1.98 23.83
CA HIS A 262 -1.29 -1.91 25.19
C HIS A 262 -0.27 -1.47 26.25
N LEU A 263 0.92 -1.04 25.82
CA LEU A 263 2.01 -0.59 26.69
C LEU A 263 2.35 0.88 26.42
N PRO A 264 2.89 1.61 27.39
CA PRO A 264 3.38 2.98 27.18
C PRO A 264 4.42 3.05 26.06
N GLN A 265 5.31 2.08 26.00
CA GLN A 265 6.32 1.87 24.97
C GLN A 265 6.63 0.38 24.84
N PRO A 266 7.08 -0.07 23.66
CA PRO A 266 7.52 -1.45 23.49
C PRO A 266 8.64 -1.82 24.45
N ALA A 267 8.64 -3.05 24.93
CA ALA A 267 9.75 -3.59 25.70
C ALA A 267 11.02 -3.67 24.82
N PRO A 268 12.23 -3.58 25.41
CA PRO A 268 13.48 -3.66 24.65
C PRO A 268 13.50 -4.90 23.74
N GLY A 269 13.82 -4.68 22.46
CA GLY A 269 13.91 -5.75 21.45
C GLY A 269 12.56 -6.29 20.96
N LYS A 270 11.43 -5.75 21.42
CA LYS A 270 10.11 -6.13 20.91
C LYS A 270 9.58 -5.08 19.93
N PRO A 271 8.92 -5.50 18.84
CA PRO A 271 8.24 -4.57 17.94
C PRO A 271 6.96 -4.02 18.59
N ARG A 272 6.48 -2.90 18.10
CA ARG A 272 5.16 -2.38 18.44
C ARG A 272 4.06 -3.24 17.82
N GLN A 273 4.20 -3.55 16.55
CA GLN A 273 3.28 -4.37 15.78
C GLN A 273 4.05 -5.30 14.85
N VAL A 274 3.44 -6.43 14.52
CA VAL A 274 3.95 -7.38 13.53
C VAL A 274 2.88 -7.62 12.46
N LEU A 275 3.27 -7.49 11.21
CA LEU A 275 2.43 -7.88 10.07
C LEU A 275 2.78 -9.30 9.65
N TRP A 276 1.86 -10.23 9.89
CA TRP A 276 2.01 -11.64 9.57
C TRP A 276 1.41 -11.96 8.20
N ARG A 277 2.11 -12.77 7.43
CA ARG A 277 1.59 -13.53 6.30
C ARG A 277 1.38 -14.96 6.75
N ILE A 278 0.12 -15.37 6.89
CA ILE A 278 -0.25 -16.70 7.37
C ILE A 278 -0.60 -17.55 6.17
N TYR A 279 0.13 -18.63 5.97
CA TYR A 279 -0.12 -19.65 4.96
C TYR A 279 -0.89 -20.79 5.60
N THR A 280 -2.05 -21.12 5.05
CA THR A 280 -2.91 -22.16 5.63
C THR A 280 -3.49 -23.08 4.54
N LYS A 281 -3.73 -24.34 4.88
CA LYS A 281 -4.44 -25.31 4.02
C LYS A 281 -5.94 -25.04 4.00
N GLY A 282 -6.49 -24.56 5.11
CA GLY A 282 -7.89 -24.17 5.23
C GLY A 282 -8.08 -23.09 6.27
N SER A 283 -9.20 -22.38 6.19
CA SER A 283 -9.54 -21.33 7.13
C SER A 283 -11.02 -21.36 7.50
N LEU A 284 -11.34 -20.89 8.70
CA LEU A 284 -12.71 -20.82 9.21
C LEU A 284 -12.97 -19.41 9.75
N LEU A 285 -13.89 -18.69 9.10
CA LEU A 285 -14.31 -17.35 9.51
C LEU A 285 -15.39 -17.46 10.58
N CYS A 286 -15.03 -17.11 11.82
CA CYS A 286 -15.89 -17.04 13.00
C CYS A 286 -15.99 -15.60 13.54
N ALA A 287 -15.94 -14.60 12.66
CA ALA A 287 -15.84 -13.18 13.02
C ALA A 287 -17.15 -12.56 13.53
N GLY A 288 -18.18 -13.37 13.78
CA GLY A 288 -19.43 -12.92 14.38
C GLY A 288 -20.24 -12.00 13.47
N ALA A 289 -21.00 -11.07 14.07
CA ALA A 289 -21.83 -10.10 13.36
C ALA A 289 -21.74 -8.74 14.03
N THR A 290 -21.96 -7.66 13.26
CA THR A 290 -22.00 -6.27 13.72
C THR A 290 -23.46 -5.83 13.86
N GLU A 291 -23.82 -5.26 15.03
CA GLU A 291 -25.14 -4.70 15.24
C GLU A 291 -25.35 -3.44 14.41
N ARG A 292 -26.58 -3.22 13.91
CA ARG A 292 -26.95 -2.05 13.11
C ARG A 292 -27.94 -1.15 13.83
N PRO A 293 -27.86 0.19 13.62
CA PRO A 293 -28.82 1.14 14.19
C PRO A 293 -30.13 1.16 13.42
N ILE A 294 -31.16 1.76 14.05
CA ILE A 294 -32.36 2.29 13.41
C ILE A 294 -32.20 3.79 13.31
N ALA A 295 -32.39 4.37 12.13
CA ALA A 295 -32.25 5.81 11.92
C ALA A 295 -33.52 6.58 12.30
N PHE A 296 -33.38 7.66 13.10
CA PHE A 296 -34.45 8.57 13.49
C PHE A 296 -33.90 9.99 13.69
N GLU A 297 -34.78 10.95 13.93
CA GLU A 297 -34.34 12.36 14.04
C GLU A 297 -33.37 12.57 15.19
N ASN A 298 -32.17 13.13 14.86
CA ASN A 298 -31.10 13.38 15.83
C ASN A 298 -30.59 12.13 16.58
N ASN A 299 -30.51 10.99 15.93
CA ASN A 299 -30.02 9.72 16.49
C ASN A 299 -28.51 9.67 16.73
N ASP A 300 -27.83 10.79 16.65
CA ASP A 300 -26.38 10.95 16.76
C ASP A 300 -25.90 11.55 18.10
N ARG A 301 -26.78 11.82 19.04
CA ARG A 301 -26.41 12.48 20.30
C ARG A 301 -25.60 11.55 21.22
N PRO A 302 -24.58 12.09 21.95
CA PRO A 302 -23.92 11.33 23.00
C PRO A 302 -24.91 10.76 24.03
N GLY A 303 -24.81 9.46 24.28
CA GLY A 303 -25.78 8.71 25.08
C GLY A 303 -26.73 7.84 24.26
N ILE A 304 -26.76 8.00 22.94
CA ILE A 304 -27.39 7.07 22.00
C ILE A 304 -26.32 6.11 21.50
N MET A 305 -26.52 4.82 21.67
CA MET A 305 -25.59 3.77 21.22
C MET A 305 -26.34 2.50 20.84
N LEU A 306 -25.64 1.55 20.23
CA LEU A 306 -26.20 0.24 19.95
C LEU A 306 -26.52 -0.50 21.26
N ALA A 307 -27.62 -1.25 21.27
CA ALA A 307 -28.10 -1.93 22.47
C ALA A 307 -27.12 -3.04 22.92
N GLY A 308 -26.56 -3.79 22.00
CA GLY A 308 -25.51 -4.78 22.27
C GLY A 308 -24.24 -4.16 22.85
N ALA A 309 -23.86 -2.98 22.41
CA ALA A 309 -22.74 -2.25 22.99
C ALA A 309 -23.03 -1.83 24.43
N MET A 310 -24.23 -1.33 24.69
CA MET A 310 -24.66 -0.96 26.05
C MET A 310 -24.61 -2.17 26.99
N ARG A 311 -25.08 -3.33 26.54
CA ARG A 311 -24.99 -4.61 27.26
C ARG A 311 -23.53 -5.03 27.49
N SER A 312 -22.68 -4.90 26.51
CA SER A 312 -21.24 -5.19 26.63
C SER A 312 -20.56 -4.30 27.67
N TYR A 313 -20.83 -3.00 27.67
CA TYR A 313 -20.29 -2.09 28.69
C TYR A 313 -20.77 -2.48 30.09
N ALA A 314 -22.04 -2.86 30.25
CA ALA A 314 -22.58 -3.26 31.55
C ALA A 314 -22.05 -4.61 32.05
N ASN A 315 -21.97 -5.62 31.19
CA ASN A 315 -21.61 -6.97 31.59
C ASN A 315 -20.09 -7.19 31.67
N ARG A 316 -19.35 -6.77 30.65
CA ARG A 316 -17.90 -6.98 30.58
C ARG A 316 -17.13 -5.96 31.45
N TRP A 317 -17.43 -4.66 31.27
CA TRP A 317 -16.69 -3.60 31.96
C TRP A 317 -17.40 -3.00 33.18
N ALA A 318 -18.59 -3.49 33.50
CA ALA A 318 -19.39 -2.99 34.62
C ALA A 318 -19.60 -1.44 34.54
N VAL A 319 -20.05 -0.94 33.41
CA VAL A 319 -20.27 0.49 33.16
C VAL A 319 -21.67 0.72 32.60
N THR A 320 -22.40 1.68 33.19
CA THR A 320 -23.62 2.21 32.59
C THR A 320 -23.37 3.61 32.06
N GLN A 321 -24.14 4.02 31.06
CA GLN A 321 -24.05 5.39 30.54
C GLN A 321 -24.96 6.37 31.29
N ALA A 322 -25.99 5.86 31.95
CA ALA A 322 -26.93 6.65 32.72
C ALA A 322 -27.64 5.75 33.74
N GLN A 323 -28.20 6.37 34.77
CA GLN A 323 -29.01 5.67 35.77
C GLN A 323 -30.40 5.27 35.24
N ARG A 324 -30.88 5.96 34.20
CA ARG A 324 -32.16 5.69 33.53
C ARG A 324 -31.97 5.59 32.03
N VAL A 325 -32.30 4.43 31.45
CA VAL A 325 -32.02 4.04 30.05
C VAL A 325 -33.33 3.66 29.36
N ALA A 326 -33.46 3.96 28.08
CA ALA A 326 -34.49 3.41 27.19
C ALA A 326 -33.84 2.48 26.15
N VAL A 327 -34.65 1.57 25.61
CA VAL A 327 -34.21 0.70 24.50
C VAL A 327 -35.19 0.86 23.34
N PHE A 328 -34.69 1.06 22.12
CA PHE A 328 -35.47 1.11 20.88
C PHE A 328 -35.06 -0.06 20.00
N THR A 329 -36.02 -0.90 19.63
CA THR A 329 -35.73 -2.17 18.98
C THR A 329 -36.76 -2.59 17.93
N ASN A 330 -36.32 -3.46 17.01
CA ASN A 330 -37.15 -4.23 16.09
C ASN A 330 -36.95 -5.76 16.24
N ASN A 331 -36.32 -6.19 17.33
CA ASN A 331 -35.92 -7.58 17.54
C ASN A 331 -35.82 -7.94 19.02
N ASP A 332 -35.68 -9.24 19.31
CA ASP A 332 -35.66 -9.77 20.70
C ASP A 332 -34.38 -9.44 21.45
N ASP A 333 -33.27 -9.17 20.77
CA ASP A 333 -32.00 -8.88 21.42
C ASP A 333 -32.01 -7.55 22.19
N GLY A 334 -32.84 -6.58 21.73
CA GLY A 334 -33.10 -5.36 22.48
C GLY A 334 -33.78 -5.61 23.82
N HIS A 335 -34.73 -6.58 23.90
CA HIS A 335 -35.34 -6.99 25.14
C HIS A 335 -34.35 -7.67 26.11
N ARG A 336 -33.45 -8.51 25.59
CA ARG A 336 -32.36 -9.10 26.36
C ARG A 336 -31.44 -8.02 26.97
N THR A 337 -31.12 -7.00 26.18
CA THR A 337 -30.32 -5.85 26.67
C THR A 337 -31.02 -5.14 27.81
N ALA A 338 -32.34 -4.87 27.71
CA ALA A 338 -33.10 -4.25 28.77
C ALA A 338 -33.11 -5.13 30.03
N ALA A 339 -33.27 -6.44 29.89
CA ALA A 339 -33.26 -7.40 30.98
C ALA A 339 -31.90 -7.47 31.72
N ASP A 340 -30.80 -7.50 30.97
CA ASP A 340 -29.45 -7.51 31.52
C ASP A 340 -29.13 -6.24 32.32
N LEU A 341 -29.51 -5.07 31.77
CA LEU A 341 -29.34 -3.76 32.43
C LEU A 341 -30.19 -3.67 33.70
N HIS A 342 -31.46 -4.11 33.64
CA HIS A 342 -32.36 -4.14 34.77
C HIS A 342 -31.82 -5.03 35.90
N ALA A 343 -31.35 -6.22 35.57
CA ALA A 343 -30.75 -7.14 36.54
C ALA A 343 -29.45 -6.58 37.19
N LYS A 344 -28.81 -5.58 36.59
CA LYS A 344 -27.68 -4.83 37.18
C LYS A 344 -28.10 -3.57 37.95
N GLY A 345 -29.42 -3.37 38.17
CA GLY A 345 -29.95 -2.24 38.91
C GLY A 345 -30.06 -0.94 38.09
N VAL A 346 -29.93 -0.99 36.76
CA VAL A 346 -30.16 0.17 35.91
C VAL A 346 -31.66 0.33 35.66
N SER A 347 -32.21 1.54 35.90
CA SER A 347 -33.61 1.82 35.66
C SER A 347 -33.94 1.84 34.18
N ILE A 348 -34.89 0.99 33.74
CA ILE A 348 -35.40 1.01 32.35
C ILE A 348 -36.60 1.96 32.27
N ALA A 349 -36.45 3.00 31.47
CA ALA A 349 -37.51 3.98 31.23
C ALA A 349 -38.68 3.38 30.43
N ALA A 350 -38.36 2.69 29.36
CA ALA A 350 -39.24 1.82 28.57
C ALA A 350 -38.40 1.06 27.52
N VAL A 351 -38.94 -0.07 27.06
CA VAL A 351 -38.55 -0.71 25.77
C VAL A 351 -39.56 -0.27 24.72
N ILE A 352 -39.09 0.38 23.65
CA ILE A 352 -39.91 0.81 22.51
C ILE A 352 -39.64 -0.18 21.39
N ASP A 353 -40.62 -1.01 21.05
CA ASP A 353 -40.50 -2.02 20.01
C ASP A 353 -41.44 -1.65 18.85
N VAL A 354 -40.89 -1.66 17.62
CA VAL A 354 -41.70 -1.39 16.43
C VAL A 354 -42.73 -2.47 16.12
N ARG A 355 -42.55 -3.65 16.67
CA ARG A 355 -43.49 -4.80 16.51
C ARG A 355 -44.71 -4.62 17.41
N PRO A 356 -45.92 -4.77 16.86
CA PRO A 356 -47.14 -4.65 17.64
C PRO A 356 -47.36 -5.82 18.62
N ASP A 357 -46.74 -6.96 18.34
CA ASP A 357 -46.78 -8.21 19.12
C ASP A 357 -45.51 -8.42 19.96
N ALA A 358 -44.81 -7.36 20.30
CA ALA A 358 -43.58 -7.43 21.07
C ALA A 358 -43.76 -8.13 22.43
N PRO A 359 -42.81 -8.97 22.86
CA PRO A 359 -42.89 -9.66 24.11
C PRO A 359 -42.91 -8.70 25.31
N ARG A 360 -43.69 -8.99 26.31
CA ARG A 360 -43.66 -8.28 27.62
C ARG A 360 -42.76 -9.04 28.56
N SER A 361 -41.64 -8.48 28.90
CA SER A 361 -40.69 -9.11 29.84
C SER A 361 -40.19 -8.09 30.85
N GLY A 362 -40.16 -8.50 32.14
CA GLY A 362 -39.67 -7.67 33.24
C GLY A 362 -40.69 -6.67 33.80
N ASP A 363 -40.29 -5.99 34.92
CA ASP A 363 -41.11 -5.01 35.65
C ASP A 363 -40.98 -3.58 35.05
N TYR A 364 -40.70 -3.46 33.78
CA TYR A 364 -40.57 -2.19 33.06
C TYR A 364 -41.55 -2.10 31.88
N GLU A 365 -41.87 -0.88 31.48
CA GLU A 365 -42.81 -0.62 30.38
C GLU A 365 -42.29 -1.10 29.02
N VAL A 366 -43.15 -1.76 28.26
CA VAL A 366 -42.91 -2.10 26.85
C VAL A 366 -43.96 -1.37 26.01
N ILE A 367 -43.53 -0.50 25.08
CA ILE A 367 -44.37 0.20 24.13
C ILE A 367 -44.32 -0.54 22.80
N ALA A 368 -45.18 -1.56 22.66
CA ALA A 368 -45.30 -2.36 21.43
C ALA A 368 -45.93 -1.56 20.30
N GLY A 369 -45.42 -1.60 19.10
CA GLY A 369 -45.83 -0.78 17.95
C GLY A 369 -45.35 0.69 18.05
N GLY A 370 -44.52 1.01 19.06
CA GLY A 370 -44.00 2.37 19.25
C GLY A 370 -42.77 2.67 18.39
N GLN A 371 -42.49 3.93 18.15
CA GLN A 371 -41.32 4.39 17.40
C GLN A 371 -40.66 5.60 18.08
N VAL A 372 -39.34 5.59 18.23
CA VAL A 372 -38.59 6.78 18.68
C VAL A 372 -38.45 7.72 17.50
N ILE A 373 -39.15 8.86 17.52
CA ILE A 373 -39.15 9.82 16.42
C ILE A 373 -38.11 10.92 16.53
N ASN A 374 -37.67 11.25 17.77
CA ASN A 374 -36.70 12.32 17.98
C ASN A 374 -35.94 12.13 19.31
N SER A 375 -34.78 12.76 19.40
CA SER A 375 -33.99 12.88 20.63
C SER A 375 -33.81 14.34 21.02
N ARG A 376 -33.72 14.63 22.33
CA ARG A 376 -33.50 15.97 22.86
C ARG A 376 -32.30 16.02 23.81
N GLY A 377 -31.57 17.11 23.77
CA GLY A 377 -30.38 17.38 24.57
C GLY A 377 -29.36 18.20 23.80
N ARG A 378 -28.41 18.85 24.46
CA ARG A 378 -27.38 19.70 23.81
C ARG A 378 -26.09 18.95 23.58
N LEU A 379 -25.41 18.51 24.60
CA LEU A 379 -24.13 17.78 24.57
C LEU A 379 -24.26 16.30 24.99
N GLY A 380 -25.49 15.87 25.15
CA GLY A 380 -25.87 14.52 25.54
C GLY A 380 -27.36 14.36 25.56
N LEU A 381 -27.85 13.13 25.61
CA LEU A 381 -29.26 12.79 25.65
C LEU A 381 -29.89 13.18 27.01
N ASN A 382 -31.07 13.80 26.99
CA ASN A 382 -31.90 14.12 28.14
C ASN A 382 -33.26 13.43 28.06
N SER A 383 -33.84 13.34 26.87
CA SER A 383 -35.11 12.67 26.64
C SER A 383 -35.27 12.24 25.19
N ILE A 384 -36.19 11.33 24.95
CA ILE A 384 -36.64 10.90 23.63
C ILE A 384 -38.13 11.22 23.45
N GLU A 385 -38.54 11.36 22.21
CA GLU A 385 -39.93 11.51 21.81
C GLU A 385 -40.37 10.24 21.08
N VAL A 386 -41.46 9.65 21.58
CA VAL A 386 -41.97 8.36 21.13
C VAL A 386 -43.35 8.54 20.50
N ALA A 387 -43.50 8.11 19.23
CA ALA A 387 -44.82 7.98 18.62
C ALA A 387 -45.49 6.70 19.15
N LEU A 388 -46.75 6.84 19.61
CA LEU A 388 -47.53 5.73 20.16
C LEU A 388 -48.38 5.04 19.07
N PRO A 389 -48.63 3.73 19.18
CA PRO A 389 -49.36 2.94 18.17
C PRO A 389 -50.82 3.44 17.98
N GLY A 390 -51.40 4.01 19.01
CA GLY A 390 -52.76 4.62 18.98
C GLY A 390 -52.82 6.05 18.49
N GLY A 391 -51.70 6.63 18.01
CA GLY A 391 -51.56 8.02 17.67
C GLY A 391 -51.09 8.88 18.83
N GLY A 392 -50.60 10.09 18.51
CA GLY A 392 -49.98 10.99 19.46
C GLY A 392 -48.52 10.68 19.77
N THR A 393 -47.90 11.56 20.57
CA THR A 393 -46.50 11.43 20.96
C THR A 393 -46.32 11.53 22.47
N ARG A 394 -45.31 10.88 23.01
CA ARG A 394 -44.97 10.93 24.44
C ARG A 394 -43.46 11.20 24.60
N GLN A 395 -43.13 12.14 25.49
CA GLN A 395 -41.74 12.40 25.84
C GLN A 395 -41.34 11.49 27.01
N LEU A 396 -40.23 10.77 26.86
CA LEU A 396 -39.63 9.94 27.93
C LEU A 396 -38.28 10.52 28.35
N SER A 397 -38.13 10.80 29.65
CA SER A 397 -36.87 11.24 30.22
C SER A 397 -35.94 10.04 30.37
N CYS A 398 -34.75 10.09 29.70
CA CYS A 398 -33.72 9.09 29.85
C CYS A 398 -32.36 9.73 29.53
N GLY A 399 -31.29 9.24 30.20
CA GLY A 399 -29.93 9.74 29.95
C GLY A 399 -29.20 8.94 28.92
N ALA A 400 -29.70 7.74 28.55
CA ALA A 400 -29.13 6.95 27.46
C ALA A 400 -30.24 6.16 26.72
N LEU A 401 -29.99 5.85 25.44
CA LEU A 401 -30.85 5.07 24.59
C LEU A 401 -30.03 3.98 23.86
N GLY A 402 -30.39 2.71 24.11
CA GLY A 402 -29.88 1.57 23.35
C GLY A 402 -30.73 1.37 22.10
N VAL A 403 -30.10 1.22 20.93
CA VAL A 403 -30.80 1.01 19.64
C VAL A 403 -30.40 -0.34 19.07
N ALA A 404 -31.37 -1.24 18.84
CA ALA A 404 -31.17 -2.58 18.28
C ALA A 404 -31.93 -2.71 16.95
N GLY A 405 -31.26 -2.58 15.83
CA GLY A 405 -31.82 -2.66 14.49
C GLY A 405 -31.60 -4.04 13.81
N GLY A 406 -30.99 -4.99 14.51
CA GLY A 406 -30.59 -6.30 14.01
C GLY A 406 -29.08 -6.43 13.80
N TRP A 407 -28.64 -7.53 13.22
CA TRP A 407 -27.24 -7.89 13.09
C TRP A 407 -26.84 -8.15 11.64
N ASN A 408 -25.65 -7.73 11.26
CA ASN A 408 -25.04 -7.97 9.94
C ASN A 408 -23.88 -8.94 10.07
N PRO A 409 -23.91 -10.13 9.44
CA PRO A 409 -22.78 -11.03 9.38
C PRO A 409 -21.49 -10.37 8.91
N ASN A 410 -20.37 -10.66 9.56
CA ASN A 410 -19.05 -10.13 9.18
C ASN A 410 -18.40 -11.00 8.10
N VAL A 411 -18.76 -10.75 6.84
CA VAL A 411 -18.35 -11.53 5.68
C VAL A 411 -17.25 -10.88 4.83
N HIS A 412 -16.57 -9.87 5.34
CA HIS A 412 -15.61 -9.07 4.59
C HIS A 412 -14.49 -9.90 3.92
N LEU A 413 -13.97 -10.94 4.60
CA LEU A 413 -12.90 -11.76 4.04
C LEU A 413 -13.35 -12.60 2.84
N THR A 414 -14.63 -12.99 2.77
CA THR A 414 -15.17 -13.68 1.59
C THR A 414 -15.24 -12.77 0.36
N SER A 415 -15.43 -11.45 0.58
CA SER A 415 -15.50 -10.46 -0.50
C SER A 415 -14.15 -10.14 -1.13
N HIS A 416 -13.03 -10.38 -0.44
CA HIS A 416 -11.70 -10.12 -0.97
C HIS A 416 -11.34 -11.00 -2.17
N HIS A 417 -12.02 -12.14 -2.32
CA HIS A 417 -11.95 -13.03 -3.49
C HIS A 417 -13.08 -12.81 -4.49
N ARG A 418 -13.68 -11.61 -4.52
CA ARG A 418 -14.83 -11.24 -5.36
C ARG A 418 -16.13 -11.98 -5.03
N GLY A 419 -16.21 -12.67 -3.90
CA GLY A 419 -17.45 -13.25 -3.38
C GLY A 419 -18.49 -12.15 -3.15
N ARG A 420 -19.69 -12.34 -3.66
CA ARG A 420 -20.80 -11.41 -3.43
C ARG A 420 -21.69 -11.93 -2.32
N PRO A 421 -21.83 -11.18 -1.20
CA PRO A 421 -22.70 -11.59 -0.12
C PRO A 421 -24.13 -11.84 -0.59
N GLU A 422 -24.78 -12.88 -0.05
CA GLU A 422 -26.14 -13.27 -0.38
C GLU A 422 -27.13 -12.83 0.68
N TRP A 423 -28.34 -12.53 0.26
CA TRP A 423 -29.40 -12.08 1.15
C TRP A 423 -30.00 -13.22 1.98
N LEU A 424 -30.00 -13.05 3.29
CA LEU A 424 -30.61 -13.97 4.27
C LEU A 424 -31.90 -13.35 4.81
N PRO A 425 -33.07 -13.74 4.29
CA PRO A 425 -34.37 -13.11 4.65
C PRO A 425 -34.70 -13.23 6.13
N GLN A 426 -34.31 -14.35 6.75
CA GLN A 426 -34.63 -14.67 8.15
C GLN A 426 -33.99 -13.70 9.16
N ILE A 427 -32.87 -13.07 8.79
CA ILE A 427 -32.18 -12.06 9.63
C ILE A 427 -32.15 -10.69 8.97
N ALA A 428 -32.79 -10.55 7.79
CA ALA A 428 -32.82 -9.33 7.00
C ALA A 428 -31.40 -8.71 6.81
N ALA A 429 -30.42 -9.51 6.41
CA ALA A 429 -29.03 -9.12 6.23
C ALA A 429 -28.36 -9.90 5.10
N PHE A 430 -27.20 -9.43 4.65
CA PHE A 430 -26.34 -10.18 3.75
C PHE A 430 -25.44 -11.14 4.54
N GLY A 431 -25.43 -12.41 4.14
CA GLY A 431 -24.57 -13.48 4.64
C GLY A 431 -23.43 -13.79 3.68
N PRO A 432 -22.67 -14.86 3.93
CA PRO A 432 -21.59 -15.29 3.05
C PRO A 432 -22.14 -15.69 1.67
N PRO A 433 -21.34 -15.62 0.60
CA PRO A 433 -21.71 -16.09 -0.72
C PRO A 433 -21.85 -17.63 -0.74
N ALA A 434 -22.77 -18.18 -1.56
CA ALA A 434 -22.90 -19.63 -1.76
C ALA A 434 -21.63 -20.23 -2.36
N GLU A 435 -21.01 -19.50 -3.30
CA GLU A 435 -19.72 -19.85 -3.86
C GLU A 435 -18.65 -18.88 -3.31
N GLY A 436 -17.98 -19.28 -2.27
CA GLY A 436 -16.86 -18.54 -1.66
C GLY A 436 -15.49 -19.10 -2.05
N PRO A 437 -14.41 -18.51 -1.50
CA PRO A 437 -13.05 -19.07 -1.65
C PRO A 437 -13.02 -20.51 -1.13
N LYS A 438 -12.56 -21.46 -1.95
CA LYS A 438 -12.57 -22.90 -1.63
C LYS A 438 -11.94 -23.27 -0.28
N ALA A 439 -10.96 -22.47 0.19
CA ALA A 439 -10.26 -22.71 1.43
C ALA A 439 -10.85 -21.93 2.63
N LEU A 440 -11.91 -21.14 2.45
CA LEU A 440 -12.50 -20.31 3.51
C LEU A 440 -13.94 -20.76 3.80
N ARG A 441 -14.13 -21.38 4.97
CA ARG A 441 -15.45 -21.76 5.51
C ARG A 441 -15.95 -20.66 6.44
N VAL A 442 -17.23 -20.64 6.73
CA VAL A 442 -17.86 -19.66 7.60
C VAL A 442 -18.72 -20.35 8.64
N ALA A 443 -18.68 -19.88 9.89
CA ALA A 443 -19.48 -20.44 10.98
C ALA A 443 -20.01 -19.39 11.95
N GLY A 444 -21.05 -19.75 12.70
CA GLY A 444 -21.71 -18.92 13.70
C GLY A 444 -22.40 -17.70 13.11
N ALA A 445 -22.42 -16.58 13.81
CA ALA A 445 -23.15 -15.37 13.37
C ALA A 445 -22.62 -14.77 12.04
N ALA A 446 -21.35 -15.03 11.68
CA ALA A 446 -20.83 -14.71 10.35
C ALA A 446 -21.52 -15.51 9.25
N ASN A 447 -22.06 -16.69 9.56
CA ASN A 447 -22.87 -17.52 8.66
C ASN A 447 -24.38 -17.26 8.81
N GLY A 448 -24.79 -16.27 9.58
CA GLY A 448 -26.20 -15.94 9.82
C GLY A 448 -26.84 -16.68 11.01
N ASP A 449 -26.13 -17.54 11.71
CA ASP A 449 -26.63 -18.18 12.94
C ASP A 449 -26.35 -17.30 14.15
N LEU A 450 -27.38 -16.60 14.61
CA LEU A 450 -27.28 -15.64 15.69
C LEU A 450 -27.44 -16.28 17.08
N SER A 451 -27.77 -17.60 17.18
CA SER A 451 -27.88 -18.31 18.43
C SER A 451 -26.51 -18.75 18.94
N THR A 452 -26.33 -18.84 20.28
CA THR A 452 -25.07 -19.30 20.86
C THR A 452 -24.90 -20.80 20.68
N ALA A 453 -25.99 -21.59 20.86
CA ALA A 453 -25.98 -23.03 20.63
C ALA A 453 -25.64 -23.38 19.17
N GLY A 454 -26.24 -22.68 18.21
CA GLY A 454 -25.94 -22.87 16.80
C GLY A 454 -24.52 -22.44 16.44
N ALA A 455 -24.02 -21.36 17.00
CA ALA A 455 -22.65 -20.91 16.79
C ALA A 455 -21.61 -21.94 17.27
N LEU A 456 -21.82 -22.50 18.48
CA LEU A 456 -20.96 -23.55 19.04
C LEU A 456 -20.95 -24.80 18.14
N ARG A 457 -22.15 -25.32 17.80
CA ARG A 457 -22.29 -26.48 16.91
C ARG A 457 -21.71 -26.22 15.53
N GLY A 458 -22.10 -25.12 14.90
CA GLY A 458 -21.61 -24.78 13.56
C GLY A 458 -20.08 -24.63 13.49
N GLY A 459 -19.46 -24.09 14.51
CA GLY A 459 -17.99 -24.03 14.62
C GLY A 459 -17.36 -25.41 14.71
N ALA A 460 -17.86 -26.27 15.60
CA ALA A 460 -17.37 -27.63 15.76
C ALA A 460 -17.56 -28.47 14.51
N ASP A 461 -18.75 -28.42 13.87
CA ASP A 461 -19.10 -29.20 12.68
C ASP A 461 -18.23 -28.79 11.47
N GLN A 462 -18.09 -27.50 11.21
CA GLN A 462 -17.24 -27.00 10.11
C GLN A 462 -15.76 -27.38 10.28
N ALA A 463 -15.27 -27.38 11.52
CA ALA A 463 -13.91 -27.85 11.80
C ALA A 463 -13.79 -29.38 11.62
N ALA A 464 -14.77 -30.14 12.09
CA ALA A 464 -14.80 -31.61 11.95
C ALA A 464 -14.90 -32.03 10.47
N ASP A 465 -15.70 -31.32 9.67
CA ASP A 465 -15.81 -31.58 8.22
C ASP A 465 -14.47 -31.31 7.53
N TRP A 466 -13.82 -30.15 7.82
CA TRP A 466 -12.52 -29.84 7.26
C TRP A 466 -11.47 -30.89 7.64
N LEU A 467 -11.45 -31.33 8.89
CA LEU A 467 -10.54 -32.35 9.41
C LEU A 467 -10.67 -33.67 8.63
N ARG A 468 -11.91 -34.13 8.43
CA ARG A 468 -12.20 -35.38 7.70
C ARG A 468 -11.72 -35.28 6.24
N GLU A 469 -11.99 -34.16 5.57
CA GLU A 469 -11.54 -33.91 4.18
C GLU A 469 -10.01 -33.86 4.06
N ASN A 470 -9.30 -33.48 5.13
CA ASN A 470 -7.84 -33.38 5.14
C ASN A 470 -7.12 -34.54 5.85
N GLY A 471 -7.81 -35.65 6.09
CA GLY A 471 -7.23 -36.90 6.58
C GLY A 471 -6.96 -36.95 8.08
N PHE A 472 -7.49 -36.05 8.87
CA PHE A 472 -7.42 -36.08 10.33
C PHE A 472 -8.56 -36.93 10.90
N ARG A 473 -8.31 -37.53 12.05
CA ARG A 473 -9.35 -38.20 12.83
C ARG A 473 -10.11 -37.19 13.69
N ALA A 474 -11.27 -36.75 13.22
CA ALA A 474 -12.12 -35.86 13.99
C ALA A 474 -12.95 -36.64 15.01
N THR A 475 -12.84 -36.27 16.29
CA THR A 475 -13.78 -36.67 17.33
C THR A 475 -14.86 -35.61 17.46
N ALA A 476 -16.13 -36.01 17.55
CA ALA A 476 -17.21 -35.06 17.76
C ALA A 476 -16.98 -34.30 19.08
N LEU A 477 -17.06 -32.99 19.04
CA LEU A 477 -17.01 -32.18 20.25
C LEU A 477 -18.39 -32.25 20.94
N GLU A 478 -18.45 -32.65 22.20
CA GLU A 478 -19.64 -32.43 23.00
C GLU A 478 -19.78 -30.95 23.31
N VAL A 479 -20.72 -30.32 22.60
CA VAL A 479 -21.01 -28.89 22.74
C VAL A 479 -21.93 -28.67 23.92
N PRO A 480 -21.63 -27.77 24.86
CA PRO A 480 -22.52 -27.51 26.00
C PRO A 480 -23.86 -26.93 25.51
N GLU A 481 -24.92 -27.30 26.22
CA GLU A 481 -26.23 -26.71 26.01
C GLU A 481 -26.20 -25.22 26.34
N ALA A 482 -26.81 -24.41 25.49
CA ALA A 482 -26.93 -22.96 25.68
C ALA A 482 -28.40 -22.59 25.90
N GLU A 483 -28.64 -21.80 26.95
CA GLU A 483 -29.90 -21.17 27.23
C GLU A 483 -30.12 -19.95 26.33
N ASP A 484 -30.35 -20.16 25.04
CA ASP A 484 -30.69 -19.06 24.14
C ASP A 484 -31.80 -19.43 23.18
N ALA A 485 -32.62 -18.46 22.81
CA ALA A 485 -33.66 -18.60 21.80
C ALA A 485 -33.22 -17.92 20.48
N PRO A 486 -33.73 -18.39 19.34
CA PRO A 486 -33.56 -17.71 18.09
C PRO A 486 -33.97 -16.23 18.16
N ILE A 487 -33.22 -15.33 17.52
CA ILE A 487 -33.52 -13.91 17.48
C ILE A 487 -34.46 -13.64 16.31
N SER A 488 -35.70 -13.17 16.62
CA SER A 488 -36.64 -12.69 15.59
C SER A 488 -36.39 -11.24 15.25
N ILE A 489 -36.14 -10.91 13.98
CA ILE A 489 -35.83 -9.57 13.48
C ILE A 489 -36.90 -9.14 12.48
N THR A 490 -37.61 -8.07 12.77
CA THR A 490 -38.52 -7.41 11.81
C THR A 490 -37.78 -6.30 11.05
N PRO A 491 -37.72 -6.33 9.71
CA PRO A 491 -37.03 -5.29 8.95
C PRO A 491 -37.57 -3.89 9.24
N PHE A 492 -36.73 -3.02 9.82
CA PHE A 492 -37.06 -1.62 10.09
C PHE A 492 -35.78 -0.79 10.11
N TRP A 493 -35.61 0.10 9.13
CA TRP A 493 -34.34 0.76 8.87
C TRP A 493 -34.30 2.21 9.33
N ALA A 494 -35.40 2.92 9.13
CA ALA A 494 -35.52 4.33 9.48
C ALA A 494 -36.97 4.70 9.79
N VAL A 495 -37.12 5.65 10.71
CA VAL A 495 -38.41 6.25 11.05
C VAL A 495 -38.82 7.24 9.97
N LYS A 496 -40.03 7.10 9.43
CA LYS A 496 -40.54 7.95 8.36
C LYS A 496 -40.76 9.39 8.84
N GLY A 497 -40.57 10.35 7.94
CA GLY A 497 -40.81 11.77 8.20
C GLY A 497 -39.68 12.50 8.95
N CYS A 498 -38.62 11.83 9.34
CA CYS A 498 -37.48 12.44 9.99
C CYS A 498 -36.60 13.20 8.99
N ASN A 499 -36.16 14.41 9.35
CA ASN A 499 -35.33 15.28 8.50
C ASN A 499 -33.82 15.00 8.65
N ARG A 500 -33.37 14.76 9.88
CA ARG A 500 -31.95 14.49 10.21
C ARG A 500 -31.80 13.13 10.87
N ALA A 501 -32.15 12.07 10.15
CA ALA A 501 -31.91 10.68 10.51
C ALA A 501 -30.56 10.24 9.93
N TRP A 502 -29.58 10.02 10.83
CA TRP A 502 -28.21 9.69 10.49
C TRP A 502 -28.08 8.19 10.16
N LEU A 503 -27.59 7.90 8.97
CA LEU A 503 -27.22 6.54 8.53
C LEU A 503 -25.75 6.27 8.80
N ASP A 504 -24.87 7.15 8.31
CA ASP A 504 -23.43 7.09 8.52
C ASP A 504 -23.00 8.20 9.46
N GLN A 505 -22.61 7.83 10.66
CA GLN A 505 -22.20 8.79 11.68
C GLN A 505 -20.73 9.19 11.53
N GLN A 506 -19.88 8.40 10.87
CA GLN A 506 -18.51 8.80 10.60
C GLN A 506 -18.43 9.85 9.50
N ASN A 507 -19.19 9.66 8.41
CA ASN A 507 -19.14 10.54 7.24
C ASN A 507 -20.28 11.56 7.18
N ASP A 508 -21.08 11.64 8.24
CA ASP A 508 -22.21 12.57 8.33
C ASP A 508 -23.23 12.45 7.17
N VAL A 509 -23.65 11.23 6.86
CA VAL A 509 -24.65 10.95 5.81
C VAL A 509 -26.00 10.64 6.45
N THR A 510 -27.04 11.31 5.97
CA THR A 510 -28.41 11.17 6.44
C THR A 510 -29.31 10.47 5.41
N VAL A 511 -30.51 10.08 5.83
CA VAL A 511 -31.58 9.63 4.92
C VAL A 511 -31.89 10.68 3.84
N LYS A 512 -31.81 11.99 4.18
CA LYS A 512 -31.99 13.09 3.23
C LYS A 512 -30.93 13.09 2.13
N ASP A 513 -29.67 12.76 2.46
CA ASP A 513 -28.59 12.70 1.47
C ASP A 513 -28.79 11.54 0.47
N VAL A 514 -29.31 10.39 0.94
CA VAL A 514 -29.66 9.27 0.05
C VAL A 514 -30.81 9.64 -0.89
N LYS A 515 -31.84 10.32 -0.37
CA LYS A 515 -32.95 10.83 -1.18
C LYS A 515 -32.49 11.84 -2.23
N LEU A 516 -31.57 12.73 -1.86
CA LEU A 516 -30.99 13.71 -2.77
C LEU A 516 -30.16 13.03 -3.87
N ALA A 517 -29.35 12.02 -3.50
CA ALA A 517 -28.60 11.23 -4.48
C ALA A 517 -29.51 10.53 -5.49
N HIS A 518 -30.61 9.92 -5.03
CA HIS A 518 -31.62 9.33 -5.90
C HIS A 518 -32.27 10.37 -6.83
N GLN A 519 -32.64 11.54 -6.32
CA GLN A 519 -33.19 12.67 -7.10
C GLN A 519 -32.25 13.11 -8.22
N GLU A 520 -30.94 13.03 -7.99
CA GLU A 520 -29.89 13.41 -8.94
C GLU A 520 -29.43 12.20 -9.80
N ASN A 521 -30.23 11.13 -9.84
CA ASN A 521 -30.00 9.92 -10.64
C ASN A 521 -28.81 9.04 -10.23
N PHE A 522 -28.30 9.16 -9.00
CA PHE A 522 -27.31 8.24 -8.44
C PHE A 522 -28.01 7.04 -7.79
N VAL A 523 -28.62 6.18 -8.63
CA VAL A 523 -29.45 5.05 -8.18
C VAL A 523 -28.66 3.77 -7.90
N SER A 524 -27.44 3.65 -8.43
CA SER A 524 -26.52 2.53 -8.11
C SER A 524 -25.92 2.72 -6.74
N VAL A 525 -25.83 1.65 -5.93
CA VAL A 525 -25.21 1.69 -4.59
C VAL A 525 -23.75 2.10 -4.63
N GLU A 526 -23.02 1.77 -5.68
CA GLU A 526 -21.63 2.19 -5.90
C GLU A 526 -21.51 3.71 -6.18
N HIS A 527 -22.44 4.27 -6.93
CA HIS A 527 -22.50 5.71 -7.16
C HIS A 527 -23.01 6.46 -5.94
N LEU A 528 -24.06 5.94 -5.26
CA LEU A 528 -24.53 6.46 -3.98
C LEU A 528 -23.38 6.59 -2.99
N LYS A 529 -22.60 5.55 -2.81
CA LYS A 529 -21.44 5.52 -1.93
C LYS A 529 -20.45 6.65 -2.25
N ARG A 530 -20.06 6.82 -3.51
CA ARG A 530 -19.08 7.83 -3.94
C ARG A 530 -19.64 9.25 -3.84
N TYR A 531 -20.90 9.43 -4.18
CA TYR A 531 -21.53 10.74 -4.17
C TYR A 531 -21.80 11.27 -2.76
N THR A 532 -22.24 10.41 -1.85
CA THR A 532 -22.60 10.79 -0.46
C THR A 532 -21.48 10.60 0.54
N THR A 533 -20.44 9.83 0.18
CA THR A 533 -19.40 9.28 1.07
C THR A 533 -19.90 8.19 2.05
N LEU A 534 -21.12 7.66 1.85
CA LEU A 534 -21.67 6.58 2.67
C LEU A 534 -20.75 5.36 2.72
N GLY A 535 -20.32 4.96 3.90
CA GLY A 535 -19.46 3.79 4.11
C GLY A 535 -18.10 3.87 3.43
N MET A 536 -17.57 5.09 3.24
CA MET A 536 -16.24 5.29 2.68
C MET A 536 -15.14 5.29 3.76
N ALA A 537 -13.89 5.29 3.31
CA ALA A 537 -12.68 5.39 4.11
C ALA A 537 -12.61 4.33 5.23
N THR A 538 -12.18 4.71 6.42
CA THR A 538 -11.88 3.82 7.53
C THR A 538 -13.06 3.03 8.06
N ASP A 539 -14.28 3.51 7.87
CA ASP A 539 -15.50 2.83 8.35
C ASP A 539 -15.90 1.65 7.46
N GLN A 540 -15.77 1.78 6.14
CA GLN A 540 -16.25 0.81 5.14
C GLN A 540 -17.74 0.41 5.30
N GLY A 541 -18.55 1.24 5.96
CA GLY A 541 -19.99 1.05 6.11
C GLY A 541 -20.41 -0.05 7.09
N LYS A 542 -19.56 -0.37 8.09
CA LYS A 542 -19.83 -1.44 9.06
C LYS A 542 -21.22 -1.33 9.71
N THR A 543 -21.59 -0.13 10.15
CA THR A 543 -22.89 0.12 10.79
C THR A 543 -23.90 0.78 9.86
N SER A 544 -23.47 1.38 8.75
CA SER A 544 -24.28 2.29 7.93
C SER A 544 -24.78 1.69 6.61
N ASN A 545 -24.04 0.73 6.04
CA ASN A 545 -24.26 0.24 4.68
C ASN A 545 -25.67 -0.29 4.47
N MET A 546 -26.15 -1.16 5.36
CA MET A 546 -27.49 -1.76 5.26
C MET A 546 -28.62 -0.73 5.28
N GLY A 547 -28.53 0.29 6.15
CA GLY A 547 -29.52 1.38 6.18
C GLY A 547 -29.59 2.14 4.86
N GLY A 548 -28.42 2.45 4.28
CA GLY A 548 -28.33 3.12 2.96
C GLY A 548 -28.92 2.31 1.82
N LEU A 549 -28.62 0.99 1.78
CA LEU A 549 -29.16 0.07 0.78
C LEU A 549 -30.69 -0.05 0.87
N ALA A 550 -31.20 -0.17 2.08
CA ALA A 550 -32.63 -0.31 2.33
C ALA A 550 -33.42 0.94 1.91
N ILE A 551 -32.90 2.14 2.23
CA ILE A 551 -33.52 3.39 1.78
C ILE A 551 -33.47 3.53 0.24
N MET A 552 -32.35 3.14 -0.38
CA MET A 552 -32.26 3.15 -1.87
C MET A 552 -33.23 2.14 -2.50
N ALA A 553 -33.41 0.96 -1.89
CA ALA A 553 -34.38 -0.04 -2.33
C ALA A 553 -35.81 0.52 -2.29
N GLU A 554 -36.19 1.17 -1.19
CA GLU A 554 -37.50 1.83 -1.05
C GLU A 554 -37.70 2.92 -2.13
N LEU A 555 -36.69 3.76 -2.38
CA LEU A 555 -36.77 4.86 -3.36
C LEU A 555 -36.86 4.36 -4.81
N THR A 556 -36.21 3.25 -5.11
CA THR A 556 -36.18 2.66 -6.48
C THR A 556 -37.31 1.66 -6.72
N GLY A 557 -38.13 1.34 -5.70
CA GLY A 557 -39.18 0.30 -5.78
C GLY A 557 -38.62 -1.11 -5.99
N LYS A 558 -37.37 -1.38 -5.64
CA LYS A 558 -36.67 -2.65 -5.72
C LYS A 558 -36.57 -3.32 -4.36
N THR A 559 -36.32 -4.62 -4.35
CA THR A 559 -35.89 -5.31 -3.13
C THR A 559 -34.43 -5.01 -2.81
N ILE A 560 -34.03 -5.19 -1.57
CA ILE A 560 -32.61 -4.96 -1.16
C ILE A 560 -31.63 -5.84 -1.96
N PRO A 561 -31.90 -7.15 -2.21
CA PRO A 561 -31.04 -7.97 -3.08
C PRO A 561 -30.89 -7.44 -4.51
N GLU A 562 -31.95 -6.89 -5.10
CA GLU A 562 -31.90 -6.33 -6.47
C GLU A 562 -31.12 -5.01 -6.54
N VAL A 563 -31.12 -4.22 -5.48
CA VAL A 563 -30.26 -3.03 -5.36
C VAL A 563 -28.80 -3.45 -5.21
N GLY A 564 -28.56 -4.59 -4.57
CA GLY A 564 -27.26 -5.17 -4.34
C GLY A 564 -26.53 -4.56 -3.15
N THR A 565 -25.29 -4.98 -2.96
CA THR A 565 -24.41 -4.48 -1.90
C THR A 565 -23.04 -4.12 -2.43
N THR A 566 -22.36 -3.21 -1.75
CA THR A 566 -20.96 -2.93 -1.98
C THR A 566 -20.08 -4.02 -1.34
N ILE A 567 -18.93 -4.31 -1.94
CA ILE A 567 -17.97 -5.27 -1.40
C ILE A 567 -16.91 -4.56 -0.55
N PHE A 568 -16.35 -5.30 0.41
CA PHE A 568 -15.30 -4.81 1.29
C PHE A 568 -13.92 -4.98 0.66
N ARG A 569 -12.96 -4.18 1.10
CA ARG A 569 -11.56 -4.19 0.63
C ARG A 569 -10.59 -4.37 1.79
N PRO A 570 -9.48 -5.10 1.60
CA PRO A 570 -8.42 -5.14 2.60
C PRO A 570 -7.65 -3.80 2.66
N PRO A 571 -7.21 -3.34 3.84
CA PRO A 571 -7.54 -3.88 5.15
C PRO A 571 -8.95 -3.47 5.59
N TYR A 572 -9.75 -4.43 6.08
CA TYR A 572 -11.10 -4.13 6.57
C TYR A 572 -11.08 -3.30 7.86
N THR A 573 -10.15 -3.60 8.76
CA THR A 573 -9.83 -2.77 9.92
C THR A 573 -8.64 -1.87 9.57
N PRO A 574 -8.69 -0.56 9.83
CA PRO A 574 -7.59 0.35 9.52
C PRO A 574 -6.27 -0.09 10.14
N THR A 575 -5.23 -0.07 9.33
CA THR A 575 -3.90 -0.53 9.71
C THR A 575 -2.88 0.59 9.48
N ALA A 576 -2.01 0.82 10.46
CA ALA A 576 -0.99 1.85 10.37
C ALA A 576 0.04 1.53 9.26
N ILE A 577 0.49 2.56 8.53
CA ILE A 577 1.50 2.42 7.47
C ILE A 577 2.80 1.82 8.01
N GLY A 578 3.17 2.12 9.25
CA GLY A 578 4.35 1.55 9.91
C GLY A 578 4.37 0.03 9.93
N ALA A 579 3.21 -0.61 10.12
CA ALA A 579 3.10 -2.07 10.09
C ALA A 579 3.42 -2.67 8.71
N PHE A 580 2.97 -2.01 7.62
CA PHE A 580 3.32 -2.44 6.25
C PHE A 580 4.78 -2.19 5.91
N ALA A 581 5.35 -1.08 6.35
CA ALA A 581 6.76 -0.77 6.14
C ALA A 581 7.67 -1.74 6.91
N GLY A 582 7.29 -2.13 8.11
CA GLY A 582 8.11 -3.00 8.95
C GLY A 582 9.46 -2.33 9.27
N ARG A 583 10.55 -3.06 9.01
CA ARG A 583 11.93 -2.57 9.17
C ARG A 583 12.40 -1.72 7.99
N ASP A 584 11.73 -1.79 6.84
CA ASP A 584 12.12 -1.10 5.60
C ASP A 584 11.70 0.38 5.66
N ARG A 585 12.44 1.19 6.42
CA ARG A 585 12.18 2.62 6.62
C ARG A 585 13.43 3.46 6.37
N GLY A 586 13.24 4.67 5.85
CA GLY A 586 14.35 5.58 5.58
C GLY A 586 15.38 4.96 4.65
N THR A 587 16.62 4.90 5.07
CA THR A 587 17.73 4.31 4.29
C THR A 587 17.60 2.81 4.08
N ASP A 588 16.90 2.09 4.94
CA ASP A 588 16.64 0.66 4.75
C ASP A 588 15.55 0.39 3.69
N PHE A 589 14.62 1.33 3.52
CA PHE A 589 13.60 1.26 2.45
C PHE A 589 14.19 1.66 1.09
N ARG A 590 14.92 2.77 1.05
CA ARG A 590 15.57 3.29 -0.15
C ARG A 590 17.01 3.68 0.18
N PRO A 591 17.92 2.71 0.17
CA PRO A 591 19.33 3.00 0.46
C PRO A 591 19.90 3.89 -0.65
N THR A 592 20.66 4.89 -0.26
CA THR A 592 21.47 5.68 -1.16
C THR A 592 22.85 5.03 -1.25
N ARG A 593 23.25 4.66 -2.47
CA ARG A 593 24.56 4.08 -2.74
C ARG A 593 25.50 5.17 -3.25
N LYS A 594 26.69 5.21 -2.72
CA LYS A 594 27.74 6.17 -3.09
C LYS A 594 28.89 5.42 -3.74
N THR A 595 29.48 6.02 -4.77
CA THR A 595 30.70 5.50 -5.38
C THR A 595 31.91 5.79 -4.49
N PRO A 596 33.01 5.06 -4.66
CA PRO A 596 34.25 5.33 -3.90
C PRO A 596 34.79 6.75 -4.09
N SER A 597 34.56 7.36 -5.26
CA SER A 597 34.97 8.74 -5.58
C SER A 597 33.96 9.81 -5.18
N HIS A 598 32.86 9.44 -4.48
CA HIS A 598 31.79 10.38 -4.13
C HIS A 598 32.28 11.58 -3.31
N ALA A 599 33.12 11.34 -2.29
CA ALA A 599 33.67 12.41 -1.47
C ALA A 599 34.53 13.39 -2.27
N TRP A 600 35.37 12.86 -3.16
CA TRP A 600 36.14 13.69 -4.09
C TRP A 600 35.24 14.52 -5.01
N ALA A 601 34.16 13.94 -5.52
CA ALA A 601 33.20 14.65 -6.36
C ALA A 601 32.48 15.78 -5.59
N GLU A 602 32.12 15.54 -4.33
CA GLU A 602 31.58 16.59 -3.43
C GLU A 602 32.61 17.73 -3.23
N GLU A 603 33.89 17.40 -3.00
CA GLU A 603 34.97 18.39 -2.91
C GLU A 603 35.11 19.25 -4.19
N GLN A 604 34.84 18.68 -5.36
CA GLN A 604 34.83 19.37 -6.63
C GLN A 604 33.53 20.17 -6.89
N GLY A 605 32.58 20.16 -5.96
CA GLY A 605 31.30 20.83 -6.08
C GLY A 605 30.31 20.18 -7.04
N ALA A 606 30.42 18.88 -7.28
CA ALA A 606 29.53 18.16 -8.19
C ALA A 606 28.05 18.27 -7.79
N VAL A 607 27.19 18.42 -8.77
CA VAL A 607 25.75 18.21 -8.63
C VAL A 607 25.46 16.74 -8.89
N PHE A 608 24.61 16.13 -8.05
CA PHE A 608 24.35 14.69 -8.12
C PHE A 608 22.95 14.36 -8.63
N VAL A 609 22.84 13.22 -9.31
CA VAL A 609 21.58 12.62 -9.76
C VAL A 609 21.50 11.17 -9.30
N GLU A 610 20.29 10.71 -8.97
CA GLU A 610 20.02 9.30 -8.68
C GLU A 610 19.91 8.51 -9.99
N VAL A 611 20.72 7.46 -10.12
CA VAL A 611 20.62 6.45 -11.19
C VAL A 611 20.43 5.10 -10.54
N GLY A 612 19.18 4.61 -10.55
CA GLY A 612 18.78 3.54 -9.66
C GLY A 612 18.91 4.01 -8.20
N MET A 613 19.69 3.28 -7.39
CA MET A 613 19.98 3.66 -6.00
C MET A 613 21.32 4.41 -5.84
N TRP A 614 22.05 4.62 -6.92
CA TRP A 614 23.35 5.26 -6.90
C TRP A 614 23.25 6.76 -7.09
N LEU A 615 24.02 7.54 -6.29
CA LEU A 615 24.29 8.95 -6.59
C LEU A 615 25.48 9.03 -7.54
N ARG A 616 25.24 9.63 -8.70
CA ARG A 616 26.28 9.90 -9.70
C ARG A 616 26.45 11.41 -9.89
N ALA A 617 27.68 11.86 -10.11
CA ALA A 617 27.92 13.25 -10.51
C ALA A 617 27.19 13.52 -11.83
N GLN A 618 26.32 14.53 -11.83
CA GLN A 618 25.53 14.94 -12.98
C GLN A 618 26.32 15.94 -13.85
N TRP A 619 26.91 16.95 -13.23
CA TRP A 619 27.86 17.89 -13.80
C TRP A 619 28.73 18.52 -12.69
N PHE A 620 29.83 19.19 -13.09
CA PHE A 620 30.75 19.87 -12.18
C PHE A 620 30.75 21.38 -12.48
N PRO A 621 30.01 22.22 -11.73
CA PRO A 621 29.95 23.67 -11.98
C PRO A 621 31.27 24.36 -11.67
N LYS A 622 31.55 25.42 -12.41
CA LYS A 622 32.68 26.33 -12.14
C LYS A 622 32.20 27.73 -11.78
N ALA A 623 33.03 28.48 -11.09
CA ALA A 623 32.75 29.87 -10.74
C ALA A 623 32.40 30.68 -11.97
N GLY A 624 31.31 31.46 -11.94
CA GLY A 624 30.80 32.26 -13.04
C GLY A 624 29.80 31.55 -13.97
N GLU A 625 29.62 30.24 -13.86
CA GLU A 625 28.56 29.51 -14.54
C GLU A 625 27.21 29.68 -13.79
N THR A 626 26.20 30.16 -14.50
CA THR A 626 24.87 30.47 -13.91
C THR A 626 23.78 29.48 -14.28
N HIS A 627 24.07 28.60 -15.25
CA HIS A 627 23.14 27.61 -15.76
C HIS A 627 23.86 26.28 -16.01
N TRP A 628 23.23 25.16 -15.61
CA TRP A 628 23.78 23.81 -15.71
C TRP A 628 24.38 23.47 -17.10
N ARG A 629 23.75 23.96 -18.18
CA ARG A 629 24.23 23.68 -19.55
C ARG A 629 25.61 24.25 -19.82
N GLN A 630 25.98 25.42 -19.20
CA GLN A 630 27.32 25.96 -19.36
C GLN A 630 28.41 25.00 -18.84
N SER A 631 28.14 24.35 -17.72
CA SER A 631 29.01 23.31 -17.19
C SER A 631 29.12 22.13 -18.12
N VAL A 632 27.97 21.61 -18.61
CA VAL A 632 27.90 20.46 -19.52
C VAL A 632 28.56 20.76 -20.86
N ASP A 633 28.27 21.90 -21.46
CA ASP A 633 28.87 22.31 -22.73
C ASP A 633 30.43 22.39 -22.61
N ARG A 634 30.94 22.96 -21.52
CA ARG A 634 32.38 23.01 -21.24
C ARG A 634 32.98 21.62 -21.06
N GLU A 635 32.32 20.72 -20.30
CA GLU A 635 32.78 19.34 -20.04
C GLU A 635 32.88 18.56 -21.38
N VAL A 636 31.86 18.68 -22.24
CA VAL A 636 31.86 18.03 -23.56
C VAL A 636 33.00 18.53 -24.42
N LEU A 637 33.11 19.87 -24.58
CA LEU A 637 34.15 20.48 -25.44
C LEU A 637 35.57 20.21 -24.95
N ALA A 638 35.79 20.25 -23.63
CA ALA A 638 37.10 19.94 -23.05
C ALA A 638 37.49 18.47 -23.25
N THR A 639 36.51 17.54 -23.03
CA THR A 639 36.75 16.12 -23.30
C THR A 639 37.10 15.82 -24.75
N ARG A 640 36.38 16.45 -25.69
CA ARG A 640 36.64 16.28 -27.13
C ARG A 640 37.91 16.93 -27.59
N LYS A 641 38.34 18.01 -26.93
CA LYS A 641 39.58 18.75 -27.26
C LYS A 641 40.81 18.08 -26.65
N SER A 642 40.72 17.54 -25.46
CA SER A 642 41.86 16.99 -24.72
C SER A 642 41.51 15.68 -24.01
N VAL A 643 41.09 15.72 -22.77
CA VAL A 643 40.72 14.50 -22.03
C VAL A 643 39.74 14.81 -20.91
N GLY A 644 38.75 13.94 -20.74
CA GLY A 644 37.77 13.96 -19.64
C GLY A 644 37.78 12.64 -18.85
N ILE A 645 37.42 12.72 -17.60
CA ILE A 645 37.36 11.57 -16.69
C ILE A 645 35.95 11.50 -16.09
N CYS A 646 35.31 10.35 -16.24
CA CYS A 646 33.98 10.10 -15.69
C CYS A 646 33.98 8.86 -14.80
N ASP A 647 33.34 8.97 -13.63
CA ASP A 647 33.08 7.83 -12.77
C ASP A 647 31.97 6.95 -13.35
N VAL A 648 32.33 5.75 -13.81
CA VAL A 648 31.42 4.72 -14.35
C VAL A 648 31.36 3.47 -13.42
N THR A 649 31.76 3.64 -12.17
CA THR A 649 31.75 2.56 -11.14
C THR A 649 30.40 1.87 -11.00
N THR A 650 29.32 2.57 -11.27
CA THR A 650 27.95 2.09 -11.05
C THR A 650 27.44 1.11 -12.11
N LEU A 651 28.14 1.00 -13.24
CA LEU A 651 27.82 -0.01 -14.25
C LEU A 651 27.88 -1.42 -13.64
N GLY A 652 26.91 -2.26 -13.95
CA GLY A 652 26.94 -3.64 -13.47
C GLY A 652 28.17 -4.35 -13.99
N LYS A 653 28.82 -5.13 -13.13
CA LYS A 653 29.98 -5.98 -13.48
C LYS A 653 29.70 -7.39 -12.97
N ILE A 654 29.70 -8.35 -13.87
CA ILE A 654 29.45 -9.76 -13.57
C ILE A 654 30.64 -10.55 -14.08
N ASP A 655 31.38 -11.17 -13.18
CA ASP A 655 32.41 -12.12 -13.53
C ASP A 655 31.74 -13.46 -13.86
N VAL A 656 32.05 -14.02 -15.04
CA VAL A 656 31.56 -15.29 -15.56
C VAL A 656 32.74 -16.21 -15.72
N GLN A 657 32.82 -17.25 -14.92
CA GLN A 657 33.95 -18.18 -14.89
C GLN A 657 33.49 -19.62 -15.05
N GLY A 658 34.34 -20.43 -15.60
CA GLY A 658 34.13 -21.86 -15.83
C GLY A 658 34.48 -22.28 -17.26
N SER A 659 34.68 -23.55 -17.46
CA SER A 659 35.07 -24.13 -18.76
C SER A 659 34.03 -23.88 -19.84
N ASP A 660 32.74 -23.74 -19.44
CA ASP A 660 31.61 -23.45 -20.34
C ASP A 660 31.19 -22.00 -20.39
N ALA A 661 31.99 -21.06 -19.80
CA ALA A 661 31.62 -19.63 -19.76
C ALA A 661 31.35 -19.04 -21.16
N ALA A 662 32.19 -19.38 -22.16
CA ALA A 662 32.01 -18.93 -23.54
C ALA A 662 30.75 -19.52 -24.19
N THR A 663 30.40 -20.76 -23.90
CA THR A 663 29.20 -21.45 -24.37
C THR A 663 27.95 -20.82 -23.74
N PHE A 664 27.99 -20.57 -22.45
CA PHE A 664 26.89 -19.91 -21.71
C PHE A 664 26.59 -18.52 -22.26
N LEU A 665 27.64 -17.67 -22.38
CA LEU A 665 27.45 -16.33 -22.93
C LEU A 665 26.96 -16.36 -24.38
N ASN A 666 27.36 -17.35 -25.14
CA ASN A 666 26.89 -17.54 -26.52
C ASN A 666 25.40 -17.90 -26.59
N LYS A 667 24.82 -18.48 -25.53
CA LYS A 667 23.38 -18.76 -25.41
C LYS A 667 22.58 -17.59 -24.83
N VAL A 668 23.18 -16.81 -23.93
CA VAL A 668 22.53 -15.66 -23.30
C VAL A 668 22.43 -14.45 -24.24
N TYR A 669 23.50 -14.12 -24.96
CA TYR A 669 23.53 -13.00 -25.90
C TYR A 669 23.03 -13.42 -27.28
N CYS A 670 22.36 -12.50 -27.99
CA CYS A 670 21.90 -12.77 -29.36
C CYS A 670 23.05 -12.81 -30.36
N ASN A 671 24.20 -12.17 -30.11
CA ASN A 671 25.40 -12.24 -30.93
C ASN A 671 26.44 -13.24 -30.40
N GLY A 672 27.43 -13.56 -31.21
CA GLY A 672 28.37 -14.66 -30.93
C GLY A 672 29.48 -14.29 -29.96
N PHE A 673 29.74 -15.15 -28.96
CA PHE A 673 30.80 -15.02 -27.96
C PHE A 673 31.75 -16.22 -27.91
N ALA A 674 31.35 -17.39 -28.42
CA ALA A 674 32.14 -18.60 -28.35
C ALA A 674 33.55 -18.47 -28.95
N LYS A 675 33.71 -17.68 -30.01
CA LYS A 675 34.97 -17.42 -30.70
C LYS A 675 35.65 -16.10 -30.33
N LEU A 676 35.24 -15.44 -29.28
CA LEU A 676 35.91 -14.21 -28.82
C LEU A 676 37.29 -14.60 -28.26
N ALA A 677 38.35 -14.01 -28.81
CA ALA A 677 39.70 -14.30 -28.36
C ALA A 677 39.96 -13.72 -26.95
N THR A 678 40.84 -14.35 -26.18
CA THR A 678 41.35 -13.80 -24.92
C THR A 678 42.02 -12.44 -25.16
N GLY A 679 41.87 -11.50 -24.27
CA GLY A 679 42.31 -10.11 -24.40
C GLY A 679 41.41 -9.23 -25.29
N LYS A 680 40.24 -9.71 -25.69
CA LYS A 680 39.28 -8.96 -26.51
C LYS A 680 37.95 -8.77 -25.78
N THR A 681 37.35 -7.62 -26.06
CA THR A 681 36.02 -7.23 -25.62
C THR A 681 35.07 -7.27 -26.83
N ARG A 682 33.79 -7.52 -26.57
CA ARG A 682 32.74 -7.43 -27.58
C ARG A 682 31.51 -6.82 -27.00
N TYR A 683 30.90 -5.89 -27.71
CA TYR A 683 29.59 -5.38 -27.41
C TYR A 683 28.54 -6.48 -27.65
N GLY A 684 27.61 -6.64 -26.72
CA GLY A 684 26.56 -7.65 -26.73
C GLY A 684 25.18 -7.08 -26.44
N VAL A 685 24.18 -7.72 -27.05
CA VAL A 685 22.76 -7.42 -26.79
C VAL A 685 22.10 -8.66 -26.22
N MET A 686 21.46 -8.51 -25.08
CA MET A 686 20.62 -9.53 -24.46
C MET A 686 19.17 -9.30 -24.86
N LEU A 687 18.47 -10.38 -25.20
CA LEU A 687 17.05 -10.37 -25.49
C LEU A 687 16.29 -11.09 -24.37
N ARG A 688 15.07 -10.64 -24.10
CA ARG A 688 14.07 -11.43 -23.37
C ARG A 688 13.54 -12.51 -24.29
N GLU A 689 12.83 -13.48 -23.74
CA GLU A 689 12.22 -14.59 -24.48
C GLU A 689 11.27 -14.11 -25.58
N ASP A 690 10.63 -12.95 -25.40
CA ASP A 690 9.71 -12.32 -26.37
C ASP A 690 10.41 -11.62 -27.54
N GLY A 691 11.74 -11.61 -27.58
CA GLY A 691 12.55 -11.00 -28.63
C GLY A 691 12.86 -9.51 -28.44
N MET A 692 12.36 -8.89 -27.35
CA MET A 692 12.69 -7.51 -27.01
C MET A 692 14.05 -7.42 -26.31
N VAL A 693 14.74 -6.29 -26.51
CA VAL A 693 16.03 -6.07 -25.84
C VAL A 693 15.81 -5.93 -24.35
N MET A 694 16.56 -6.72 -23.57
CA MET A 694 16.59 -6.67 -22.12
C MET A 694 17.62 -5.67 -21.62
N ASP A 695 18.85 -5.78 -22.13
CA ASP A 695 19.98 -4.91 -21.77
C ASP A 695 21.05 -5.00 -22.83
N ASP A 696 21.97 -4.07 -22.81
CA ASP A 696 23.19 -4.08 -23.62
C ASP A 696 24.43 -3.88 -22.73
N GLY A 697 25.57 -4.21 -23.27
CA GLY A 697 26.82 -4.03 -22.54
C GLY A 697 28.00 -4.64 -23.26
N THR A 698 29.11 -4.76 -22.56
CA THR A 698 30.32 -5.39 -23.11
C THR A 698 30.64 -6.68 -22.35
N ALA A 699 31.15 -7.68 -23.05
CA ALA A 699 31.76 -8.84 -22.44
C ALA A 699 33.22 -8.89 -22.83
N ALA A 700 34.11 -8.85 -21.85
CA ALA A 700 35.56 -8.85 -22.00
C ALA A 700 36.11 -10.23 -21.59
N ARG A 701 36.84 -10.91 -22.48
CA ARG A 701 37.45 -12.21 -22.16
C ARG A 701 38.88 -12.00 -21.63
N LEU A 702 39.01 -12.06 -20.31
CA LEU A 702 40.28 -11.85 -19.60
C LEU A 702 41.18 -13.13 -19.57
N ALA A 703 40.56 -14.30 -19.59
CA ALA A 703 41.24 -15.61 -19.71
C ALA A 703 40.35 -16.55 -20.54
N GLU A 704 40.85 -17.74 -20.79
CA GLU A 704 40.14 -18.74 -21.57
C GLU A 704 38.75 -19.06 -20.98
N ASP A 705 38.68 -19.17 -19.67
CA ASP A 705 37.54 -19.52 -18.82
C ASP A 705 36.98 -18.37 -18.00
N HIS A 706 37.42 -17.10 -18.26
CA HIS A 706 37.04 -15.94 -17.47
C HIS A 706 36.62 -14.76 -18.33
N PHE A 707 35.36 -14.34 -18.15
CA PHE A 707 34.78 -13.14 -18.78
C PHE A 707 34.31 -12.14 -17.72
N VAL A 708 34.35 -10.86 -18.08
CA VAL A 708 33.68 -9.78 -17.32
C VAL A 708 32.60 -9.18 -18.20
N VAL A 709 31.37 -9.30 -17.76
CA VAL A 709 30.18 -8.75 -18.43
C VAL A 709 29.81 -7.45 -17.76
N THR A 710 29.63 -6.39 -18.54
CA THR A 710 29.08 -5.12 -18.07
C THR A 710 27.60 -4.98 -18.44
N THR A 711 26.85 -4.27 -17.64
CA THR A 711 25.42 -3.99 -17.82
C THR A 711 25.16 -2.50 -17.59
N THR A 712 24.00 -2.01 -18.02
CA THR A 712 23.56 -0.69 -17.56
C THR A 712 23.39 -0.65 -16.04
N THR A 713 23.58 0.52 -15.43
CA THR A 713 23.49 0.68 -13.95
C THR A 713 22.15 0.20 -13.40
N ALA A 714 21.04 0.57 -14.08
CA ALA A 714 19.69 0.25 -13.61
C ALA A 714 19.36 -1.24 -13.71
N ASN A 715 19.91 -1.93 -14.70
CA ASN A 715 19.62 -3.34 -15.01
C ASN A 715 20.60 -4.33 -14.38
N ALA A 716 21.61 -3.90 -13.64
CA ALA A 716 22.63 -4.78 -13.09
C ALA A 716 22.06 -6.00 -12.33
N VAL A 717 21.05 -5.76 -11.49
CA VAL A 717 20.37 -6.84 -10.71
C VAL A 717 19.50 -7.71 -11.63
N SER A 718 18.77 -7.11 -12.57
CA SER A 718 17.88 -7.85 -13.48
C SER A 718 18.66 -8.78 -14.39
N VAL A 719 19.77 -8.29 -14.95
CA VAL A 719 20.66 -9.10 -15.80
C VAL A 719 21.30 -10.24 -15.00
N PHE A 720 21.80 -9.96 -13.80
CA PHE A 720 22.37 -11.00 -12.95
C PHE A 720 21.35 -12.11 -12.62
N ARG A 721 20.10 -11.73 -12.24
CA ARG A 721 19.01 -12.69 -12.00
C ARG A 721 18.66 -13.50 -13.25
N HIS A 722 18.63 -12.86 -14.42
CA HIS A 722 18.37 -13.55 -15.68
C HIS A 722 19.45 -14.57 -16.00
N MET A 723 20.72 -14.21 -15.84
CA MET A 723 21.84 -15.12 -16.03
C MET A 723 21.82 -16.27 -15.01
N GLU A 724 21.52 -16.00 -13.74
CA GLU A 724 21.37 -17.03 -12.71
C GLU A 724 20.19 -17.97 -13.00
N PHE A 725 19.06 -17.46 -13.44
CA PHE A 725 17.94 -18.29 -13.89
C PHE A 725 18.36 -19.19 -15.07
N ALA A 726 19.02 -18.62 -16.07
CA ALA A 726 19.49 -19.35 -17.23
C ALA A 726 20.46 -20.48 -16.82
N ARG A 727 21.40 -20.18 -15.92
CA ARG A 727 22.37 -21.18 -15.43
C ARG A 727 21.69 -22.28 -14.62
N GLN A 728 20.79 -21.92 -13.70
CA GLN A 728 20.22 -22.90 -12.77
C GLN A 728 19.05 -23.71 -13.38
N CYS A 729 18.28 -23.11 -14.27
CA CYS A 729 17.05 -23.73 -14.78
C CYS A 729 17.12 -24.15 -16.25
N LEU A 730 17.75 -23.35 -17.11
CA LEU A 730 17.80 -23.67 -18.55
C LEU A 730 18.99 -24.56 -18.89
N TRP A 731 20.16 -24.32 -18.29
CA TRP A 731 21.41 -25.05 -18.61
C TRP A 731 22.19 -25.41 -17.35
N PRO A 732 21.61 -26.23 -16.44
CA PRO A 732 22.20 -26.56 -15.14
C PRO A 732 23.48 -27.41 -15.27
N ASP A 733 23.67 -28.09 -16.41
CA ASP A 733 24.80 -28.97 -16.67
C ASP A 733 26.08 -28.24 -17.14
N LEU A 734 25.99 -26.93 -17.43
CA LEU A 734 27.13 -26.12 -17.81
C LEU A 734 28.00 -25.78 -16.60
N ASP A 735 29.31 -26.00 -16.75
CA ASP A 735 30.30 -25.56 -15.75
C ASP A 735 30.52 -24.05 -15.86
N VAL A 736 29.66 -23.31 -15.18
CA VAL A 736 29.66 -21.83 -15.13
C VAL A 736 29.35 -21.33 -13.73
N GLN A 737 30.18 -20.40 -13.24
CA GLN A 737 29.97 -19.66 -12.02
C GLN A 737 29.75 -18.17 -12.33
N LEU A 738 28.76 -17.58 -11.73
CA LEU A 738 28.41 -16.16 -11.88
C LEU A 738 28.65 -15.42 -10.56
N MET A 739 29.35 -14.29 -10.64
CA MET A 739 29.60 -13.45 -9.47
C MET A 739 29.33 -11.98 -9.81
N SER A 740 28.44 -11.33 -9.07
CA SER A 740 28.30 -9.88 -9.15
C SER A 740 29.50 -9.21 -8.49
N THR A 741 30.29 -8.49 -9.28
CA THR A 741 31.51 -7.80 -8.83
C THR A 741 31.35 -6.27 -8.97
N THR A 742 30.12 -5.77 -9.09
CA THR A 742 29.80 -4.35 -9.25
C THR A 742 30.43 -3.51 -8.14
N GLU A 743 30.33 -3.95 -6.90
CA GLU A 743 30.87 -3.25 -5.73
C GLU A 743 32.36 -3.53 -5.49
N ALA A 744 32.93 -4.53 -6.12
CA ALA A 744 34.33 -4.90 -5.95
C ALA A 744 35.31 -4.00 -6.73
N TRP A 745 34.83 -3.32 -7.76
CA TRP A 745 35.64 -2.54 -8.69
C TRP A 745 35.14 -1.11 -8.85
N ALA A 746 35.98 -0.14 -8.51
CA ALA A 746 35.83 1.26 -8.91
C ALA A 746 36.32 1.43 -10.35
N GLN A 747 35.53 2.03 -11.22
CA GLN A 747 35.80 2.08 -12.67
C GLN A 747 35.64 3.51 -13.19
N TYR A 748 36.62 3.95 -13.97
CA TYR A 748 36.67 5.31 -14.50
C TYR A 748 36.86 5.26 -16.02
N ALA A 749 36.02 6.00 -16.76
CA ALA A 749 36.20 6.24 -18.17
C ALA A 749 37.15 7.42 -18.36
N VAL A 750 38.21 7.24 -19.14
CA VAL A 750 39.18 8.26 -19.53
C VAL A 750 39.04 8.43 -21.05
N ALA A 751 38.47 9.55 -21.49
CA ALA A 751 38.05 9.76 -22.88
C ALA A 751 38.65 11.06 -23.44
N GLY A 752 39.01 11.04 -24.69
CA GLY A 752 39.55 12.19 -25.43
C GLY A 752 40.90 11.91 -26.10
N PRO A 753 41.38 12.79 -26.98
CA PRO A 753 42.62 12.60 -27.74
C PRO A 753 43.88 12.30 -26.88
N ASN A 754 43.95 12.85 -25.70
CA ASN A 754 45.04 12.64 -24.75
C ASN A 754 44.83 11.49 -23.77
N ALA A 755 43.75 10.70 -23.86
CA ALA A 755 43.41 9.63 -22.92
C ALA A 755 44.57 8.60 -22.79
N ARG A 756 45.16 8.16 -23.90
CA ARG A 756 46.30 7.26 -23.89
C ARG A 756 47.52 7.84 -23.17
N ARG A 757 47.88 9.09 -23.50
CA ARG A 757 49.01 9.77 -22.90
C ARG A 757 48.85 9.95 -21.39
N LEU A 758 47.66 10.24 -20.93
CA LEU A 758 47.34 10.30 -19.51
C LEU A 758 47.54 8.95 -18.85
N LEU A 759 46.97 7.87 -19.44
CA LEU A 759 47.09 6.53 -18.86
C LEU A 759 48.51 5.98 -18.85
N GLN A 760 49.36 6.33 -19.84
CA GLN A 760 50.79 5.98 -19.84
C GLN A 760 51.57 6.52 -18.64
N LYS A 761 51.05 7.51 -17.90
CA LYS A 761 51.63 8.01 -16.64
C LYS A 761 51.26 7.21 -15.39
N ILE A 762 50.25 6.36 -15.52
CA ILE A 762 49.64 5.62 -14.42
C ILE A 762 49.85 4.12 -14.56
N VAL A 763 49.72 3.60 -15.79
CA VAL A 763 49.95 2.20 -16.12
C VAL A 763 51.44 1.88 -15.96
N ASP A 764 51.75 0.75 -15.38
CA ASP A 764 53.14 0.34 -15.16
C ASP A 764 53.84 0.08 -16.49
N PRO A 765 55.18 0.36 -16.61
CA PRO A 765 55.90 0.43 -17.88
C PRO A 765 55.93 -0.85 -18.68
N GLU A 766 55.71 -2.02 -18.08
CA GLU A 766 55.66 -3.32 -18.76
C GLU A 766 54.47 -3.46 -19.70
N TYR A 767 53.44 -2.58 -19.64
CA TYR A 767 52.27 -2.66 -20.50
C TYR A 767 52.32 -1.61 -21.58
N ASP A 768 52.39 -2.06 -22.85
CA ASP A 768 52.33 -1.20 -24.01
C ASP A 768 50.87 -0.86 -24.38
N LEU A 769 50.53 0.43 -24.38
CA LEU A 769 49.20 0.94 -24.74
C LEU A 769 49.11 1.46 -26.21
N SER A 770 50.10 1.14 -27.05
CA SER A 770 50.06 1.47 -28.51
C SER A 770 48.86 0.83 -29.19
N ASN A 771 48.53 1.29 -30.39
CA ASN A 771 47.43 0.68 -31.16
C ASN A 771 47.74 -0.76 -31.56
N GLU A 772 49.03 -1.07 -31.75
CA GLU A 772 49.50 -2.39 -32.14
C GLU A 772 49.36 -3.38 -30.97
N ALA A 773 49.74 -2.99 -29.78
CA ALA A 773 49.70 -3.87 -28.58
C ALA A 773 48.33 -3.91 -27.90
N PHE A 774 47.65 -2.75 -27.85
CA PHE A 774 46.34 -2.61 -27.18
C PHE A 774 45.33 -1.94 -28.11
N PRO A 775 44.88 -2.61 -29.17
CA PRO A 775 43.99 -2.05 -30.18
C PRO A 775 42.56 -1.80 -29.61
N PHE A 776 41.71 -1.07 -30.36
CA PHE A 776 40.30 -0.91 -30.03
C PHE A 776 39.62 -2.23 -29.72
N MET A 777 38.82 -2.30 -28.69
CA MET A 777 38.18 -3.49 -28.10
C MET A 777 39.19 -4.47 -27.47
N ALA A 778 40.39 -4.04 -27.08
CA ALA A 778 41.30 -4.85 -26.24
C ALA A 778 40.89 -4.75 -24.75
N CYS A 779 41.22 -5.79 -23.99
CA CYS A 779 41.11 -5.81 -22.56
C CYS A 779 42.25 -6.60 -21.92
N ALA A 780 42.63 -6.21 -20.71
CA ALA A 780 43.69 -6.94 -19.98
C ALA A 780 43.58 -6.74 -18.45
N ASN A 781 44.08 -7.71 -17.71
CA ASN A 781 44.51 -7.49 -16.33
C ASN A 781 45.92 -6.89 -16.39
N ILE A 782 46.10 -5.75 -15.72
CA ILE A 782 47.33 -4.99 -15.68
C ILE A 782 47.72 -4.61 -14.25
N THR A 783 48.83 -3.94 -14.08
CA THR A 783 49.16 -3.21 -12.89
C THR A 783 49.30 -1.72 -13.18
N VAL A 784 49.10 -0.89 -12.17
CA VAL A 784 49.19 0.56 -12.23
C VAL A 784 49.84 1.09 -10.97
N CYS A 785 50.42 2.26 -11.04
CA CYS A 785 51.00 2.99 -9.89
C CYS A 785 51.99 2.16 -9.07
N GLY A 786 52.84 1.33 -9.72
CA GLY A 786 53.87 0.50 -9.10
C GLY A 786 53.34 -0.79 -8.46
N GLY A 787 52.43 -1.48 -9.14
CA GLY A 787 52.03 -2.84 -8.81
C GLY A 787 50.60 -3.03 -8.30
N LEU A 788 49.79 -1.95 -8.29
CA LEU A 788 48.34 -2.08 -7.98
C LEU A 788 47.63 -2.80 -9.13
N ARG A 789 46.97 -3.92 -8.83
CA ARG A 789 46.16 -4.66 -9.81
C ARG A 789 45.01 -3.81 -10.34
N ALA A 790 44.85 -3.83 -11.66
CA ALA A 790 43.79 -3.13 -12.36
C ALA A 790 43.28 -3.97 -13.53
N ARG A 791 42.10 -3.65 -14.02
CA ARG A 791 41.53 -4.12 -15.30
C ARG A 791 41.47 -2.93 -16.22
N LEU A 792 41.93 -3.08 -17.45
CA LEU A 792 41.88 -2.06 -18.48
C LEU A 792 41.10 -2.55 -19.70
N PHE A 793 40.16 -1.71 -20.16
CA PHE A 793 39.33 -1.97 -21.33
C PHE A 793 39.46 -0.80 -22.29
N ARG A 794 39.78 -1.08 -23.57
CA ARG A 794 39.77 -0.04 -24.60
C ARG A 794 38.43 0.00 -25.29
N ILE A 795 37.47 0.65 -24.67
CA ILE A 795 36.09 0.82 -25.12
C ILE A 795 35.69 2.30 -25.03
N SER A 796 34.71 2.71 -25.81
CA SER A 796 34.29 4.11 -25.88
C SER A 796 32.78 4.22 -25.94
N PHE A 797 32.19 4.94 -24.99
CA PHE A 797 30.77 5.34 -25.01
C PHE A 797 30.62 6.79 -25.49
N SER A 798 31.65 7.63 -25.35
CA SER A 798 31.67 9.04 -25.77
C SER A 798 31.93 9.22 -27.28
N GLY A 799 32.39 8.17 -27.95
CA GLY A 799 32.83 8.24 -29.35
C GLY A 799 34.25 8.79 -29.55
N GLU A 800 34.99 9.09 -28.49
CA GLU A 800 36.40 9.50 -28.56
C GLU A 800 37.33 8.29 -28.32
N LEU A 801 38.65 8.46 -28.52
CA LEU A 801 39.64 7.55 -27.96
C LEU A 801 39.40 7.43 -26.48
N ALA A 802 39.05 6.26 -26.02
CA ALA A 802 38.68 6.07 -24.59
C ALA A 802 39.11 4.72 -24.05
N TYR A 803 39.30 4.73 -22.75
CA TYR A 803 39.61 3.55 -21.95
C TYR A 803 38.75 3.57 -20.70
N GLU A 804 38.41 2.40 -20.21
CA GLU A 804 37.86 2.24 -18.85
C GLU A 804 38.89 1.49 -18.01
N ILE A 805 39.32 2.11 -16.93
CA ILE A 805 40.26 1.56 -15.94
C ILE A 805 39.49 1.22 -14.65
N ALA A 806 39.61 -0.03 -14.22
CA ALA A 806 38.99 -0.52 -12.99
C ALA A 806 40.05 -0.94 -11.98
N VAL A 807 39.90 -0.46 -10.74
CA VAL A 807 40.75 -0.86 -9.60
C VAL A 807 39.87 -1.42 -8.48
N PRO A 808 40.42 -2.24 -7.55
CA PRO A 808 39.66 -2.68 -6.38
C PRO A 808 39.07 -1.47 -5.64
N THR A 809 37.79 -1.57 -5.25
CA THR A 809 36.94 -0.46 -4.73
C THR A 809 37.64 0.39 -3.67
N ARG A 810 38.42 -0.25 -2.77
CA ARG A 810 39.17 0.46 -1.70
C ARG A 810 40.17 1.49 -2.20
N TYR A 811 40.57 1.42 -3.47
CA TYR A 811 41.49 2.38 -4.09
C TYR A 811 40.80 3.41 -4.99
N GLY A 812 39.45 3.40 -5.05
CA GLY A 812 38.72 4.24 -5.99
C GLY A 812 38.93 5.74 -5.76
N ASP A 813 38.83 6.23 -4.53
CA ASP A 813 39.10 7.66 -4.24
C ASP A 813 40.55 8.05 -4.59
N ALA A 814 41.50 7.22 -4.23
CA ALA A 814 42.90 7.48 -4.57
C ALA A 814 43.13 7.46 -6.10
N MET A 815 42.45 6.58 -6.82
CA MET A 815 42.60 6.47 -8.27
C MET A 815 42.05 7.69 -9.02
N ILE A 816 40.83 8.20 -8.65
CA ILE A 816 40.32 9.41 -9.29
C ILE A 816 41.24 10.60 -9.07
N ARG A 817 41.76 10.79 -7.85
CA ARG A 817 42.72 11.85 -7.54
C ARG A 817 44.01 11.70 -8.33
N ARG A 818 44.52 10.47 -8.49
CA ARG A 818 45.69 10.19 -9.29
C ARG A 818 45.50 10.44 -10.78
N LEU A 819 44.32 10.05 -11.30
CA LEU A 819 43.94 10.31 -12.70
C LEU A 819 43.86 11.82 -12.96
N MET A 820 43.25 12.58 -12.09
CA MET A 820 43.15 14.04 -12.20
C MET A 820 44.53 14.70 -12.12
N GLN A 821 45.38 14.28 -11.18
CA GLN A 821 46.75 14.76 -11.04
C GLN A 821 47.58 14.46 -12.30
N ALA A 822 47.54 13.24 -12.84
CA ALA A 822 48.25 12.88 -14.07
C ALA A 822 47.71 13.63 -15.30
N GLY A 823 46.46 14.09 -15.22
CA GLY A 823 45.78 14.82 -16.29
C GLY A 823 46.01 16.32 -16.27
N GLU A 824 46.63 16.90 -15.22
CA GLU A 824 46.82 18.36 -15.10
C GLU A 824 47.54 18.98 -16.32
N GLU A 825 48.57 18.35 -16.87
CA GLU A 825 49.31 18.86 -18.04
C GLU A 825 48.47 18.79 -19.33
N PHE A 826 47.34 18.06 -19.35
CA PHE A 826 46.42 17.95 -20.46
C PHE A 826 45.15 18.74 -20.28
N ASP A 827 45.07 19.57 -19.22
CA ASP A 827 43.83 20.28 -18.85
C ASP A 827 42.65 19.34 -18.68
N ALA A 828 42.88 18.15 -18.04
CA ALA A 828 41.85 17.14 -17.83
C ALA A 828 40.68 17.69 -17.01
N VAL A 829 39.48 17.36 -17.42
CA VAL A 829 38.27 17.74 -16.71
C VAL A 829 37.50 16.53 -16.18
N PRO A 830 36.94 16.61 -14.99
CA PRO A 830 35.88 15.69 -14.62
C PRO A 830 34.63 16.01 -15.45
N TYR A 831 33.88 14.99 -15.86
CA TYR A 831 32.60 15.20 -16.51
C TYR A 831 31.52 14.27 -15.94
N GLY A 832 30.31 14.80 -15.89
CA GLY A 832 29.18 14.12 -15.31
C GLY A 832 28.32 13.34 -16.33
N THR A 833 27.19 12.80 -15.82
CA THR A 833 26.27 12.00 -16.63
C THR A 833 25.60 12.79 -17.75
N GLU A 834 25.39 14.12 -17.57
CA GLU A 834 24.81 14.97 -18.61
C GLU A 834 25.77 15.12 -19.81
N ALA A 835 27.04 15.42 -19.56
CA ALA A 835 28.05 15.50 -20.64
C ALA A 835 28.24 14.13 -21.32
N LEU A 836 28.23 13.04 -20.53
CA LEU A 836 28.24 11.68 -21.09
C LEU A 836 27.01 11.45 -21.99
N GLY A 837 25.82 11.91 -21.56
CA GLY A 837 24.57 11.85 -22.29
C GLY A 837 24.63 12.60 -23.62
N VAL A 838 25.20 13.82 -23.65
CA VAL A 838 25.40 14.59 -24.87
C VAL A 838 26.35 13.83 -25.83
N MET A 839 27.50 13.40 -25.35
CA MET A 839 28.51 12.76 -26.18
C MET A 839 28.04 11.43 -26.80
N ARG A 840 27.22 10.63 -26.03
CA ARG A 840 26.67 9.37 -26.58
C ARG A 840 25.61 9.64 -27.67
N ILE A 841 24.78 10.72 -27.51
CA ILE A 841 23.80 11.13 -28.55
C ILE A 841 24.53 11.57 -29.78
N GLU A 842 25.60 12.39 -29.66
CA GLU A 842 26.45 12.80 -30.79
C GLU A 842 27.05 11.60 -31.56
N LYS A 843 27.39 10.51 -30.81
CA LYS A 843 27.91 9.28 -31.43
C LYS A 843 26.82 8.34 -31.92
N GLY A 844 25.57 8.50 -31.46
CA GLY A 844 24.45 7.63 -31.82
C GLY A 844 24.37 6.34 -31.01
N HIS A 845 24.96 6.30 -29.81
CA HIS A 845 24.85 5.15 -28.96
C HIS A 845 23.49 5.12 -28.23
N ALA A 846 22.79 4.01 -28.36
CA ALA A 846 21.53 3.76 -27.62
C ALA A 846 21.76 3.73 -26.12
N ALA A 847 20.77 4.18 -25.34
CA ALA A 847 20.74 4.09 -23.90
C ALA A 847 19.30 3.85 -23.41
N GLY A 848 19.02 3.99 -22.12
CA GLY A 848 17.75 3.61 -21.50
C GLY A 848 16.48 4.04 -22.22
N ASN A 849 16.43 5.24 -22.80
CA ASN A 849 15.24 5.70 -23.53
C ASN A 849 15.03 4.96 -24.87
N GLU A 850 16.10 4.52 -25.50
CA GLU A 850 16.08 3.70 -26.69
C GLU A 850 15.79 2.23 -26.34
N LEU A 851 16.15 1.78 -25.13
CA LEU A 851 15.95 0.40 -24.64
C LEU A 851 14.75 0.36 -23.68
N ASN A 852 13.59 0.76 -24.15
CA ASN A 852 12.39 1.04 -23.34
C ASN A 852 11.50 -0.20 -23.06
N GLY A 853 11.99 -1.42 -23.34
CA GLY A 853 11.25 -2.66 -23.09
C GLY A 853 10.31 -3.10 -24.23
N THR A 854 10.12 -2.26 -25.26
CA THR A 854 9.36 -2.60 -26.48
C THR A 854 10.25 -2.56 -27.73
N THR A 855 11.54 -2.42 -27.55
CA THR A 855 12.54 -2.26 -28.60
C THR A 855 13.20 -3.60 -28.96
N THR A 856 13.32 -3.89 -30.24
CA THR A 856 14.06 -5.03 -30.77
C THR A 856 15.44 -4.62 -31.23
N ALA A 857 16.34 -5.58 -31.43
CA ALA A 857 17.63 -5.32 -32.08
C ALA A 857 17.48 -4.74 -33.50
N LEU A 858 16.40 -5.10 -34.21
CA LEU A 858 16.07 -4.55 -35.52
C LEU A 858 15.74 -3.03 -35.47
N ASN A 859 14.98 -2.61 -34.44
CA ASN A 859 14.65 -1.20 -34.24
C ASN A 859 15.91 -0.35 -34.00
N LEU A 860 16.90 -0.91 -33.30
CA LEU A 860 18.20 -0.28 -33.01
C LEU A 860 19.16 -0.22 -34.23
N GLY A 861 18.78 -0.76 -35.38
CA GLY A 861 19.69 -0.93 -36.51
C GLY A 861 20.69 -2.12 -36.30
N MET A 862 20.54 -2.89 -35.23
CA MET A 862 21.42 -3.98 -34.80
C MET A 862 20.90 -5.37 -35.21
N GLY A 863 19.94 -5.47 -36.10
CA GLY A 863 19.34 -6.74 -36.53
C GLY A 863 20.36 -7.78 -37.02
N ARG A 864 21.48 -7.34 -37.61
CA ARG A 864 22.57 -8.23 -38.03
C ARG A 864 23.34 -8.87 -36.87
N MET A 865 23.21 -8.34 -35.65
CA MET A 865 23.81 -8.94 -34.44
C MET A 865 23.04 -10.18 -33.97
N VAL A 866 21.75 -10.30 -34.31
CA VAL A 866 20.99 -11.53 -34.00
C VAL A 866 21.51 -12.64 -34.90
N SER A 867 22.30 -13.51 -34.31
CA SER A 867 23.01 -14.56 -35.08
C SER A 867 22.03 -15.66 -35.46
N LYS A 868 21.93 -15.95 -36.74
CA LYS A 868 21.19 -17.12 -37.27
C LYS A 868 21.97 -18.44 -37.18
N ALA A 869 23.26 -18.39 -36.84
CA ALA A 869 24.13 -19.58 -36.77
C ALA A 869 24.12 -20.26 -35.40
N LYS A 870 23.34 -19.77 -34.45
CA LYS A 870 23.24 -20.30 -33.08
C LYS A 870 21.87 -20.04 -32.50
N ASP A 871 21.48 -20.86 -31.55
CA ASP A 871 20.33 -20.61 -30.73
C ASP A 871 20.70 -19.74 -29.52
N SER A 872 19.81 -18.79 -29.15
CA SER A 872 19.98 -17.92 -28.00
C SER A 872 18.62 -17.46 -27.49
N ILE A 873 18.56 -17.02 -26.24
CA ILE A 873 17.35 -16.52 -25.65
C ILE A 873 16.78 -15.38 -26.51
N GLY A 874 15.50 -15.48 -26.85
CA GLY A 874 14.75 -14.47 -27.61
C GLY A 874 14.98 -14.45 -29.12
N SER A 875 15.96 -15.18 -29.66
CA SER A 875 16.28 -15.18 -31.11
C SER A 875 15.08 -15.59 -31.96
N THR A 876 14.40 -16.67 -31.60
CA THR A 876 13.24 -17.19 -32.35
C THR A 876 12.10 -16.19 -32.39
N LEU A 877 11.70 -15.62 -31.24
CA LEU A 877 10.58 -14.71 -31.17
C LEU A 877 10.90 -13.31 -31.69
N SER A 878 12.16 -12.93 -31.83
CA SER A 878 12.58 -11.68 -32.48
C SER A 878 12.27 -11.65 -33.99
N GLU A 879 12.08 -12.82 -34.62
CA GLU A 879 11.79 -12.94 -36.06
C GLU A 879 10.27 -12.92 -36.38
N ARG A 880 9.41 -12.75 -35.37
CA ARG A 880 7.94 -12.67 -35.59
C ARG A 880 7.61 -11.55 -36.57
N SER A 881 6.64 -11.81 -37.48
CA SER A 881 6.21 -10.84 -38.49
C SER A 881 5.73 -9.51 -37.90
N GLY A 882 5.12 -9.54 -36.71
CA GLY A 882 4.69 -8.33 -35.97
C GLY A 882 5.84 -7.48 -35.42
N LEU A 883 7.07 -8.00 -35.37
CA LEU A 883 8.27 -7.27 -34.94
C LEU A 883 9.23 -6.97 -36.11
N ASN A 884 9.23 -7.85 -37.09
CA ASN A 884 10.15 -7.78 -38.24
C ASN A 884 9.37 -7.56 -39.54
N HIS A 885 9.03 -6.31 -39.82
CA HIS A 885 8.33 -5.89 -41.02
C HIS A 885 8.89 -4.57 -41.57
N ALA A 886 8.57 -4.25 -42.81
CA ALA A 886 9.13 -3.10 -43.53
C ALA A 886 8.87 -1.76 -42.83
N GLU A 887 7.66 -1.59 -42.26
CA GLU A 887 7.24 -0.38 -41.54
C GLU A 887 7.71 -0.36 -40.06
N ALA A 888 8.57 -1.29 -39.65
CA ALA A 888 9.05 -1.30 -38.27
C ALA A 888 9.80 0.00 -37.95
N LEU A 889 9.64 0.45 -36.71
CA LEU A 889 10.38 1.62 -36.21
C LEU A 889 11.89 1.38 -36.31
N LYS A 890 12.64 2.38 -36.72
CA LYS A 890 14.11 2.35 -36.85
C LYS A 890 14.71 3.55 -36.15
N LEU A 891 15.80 3.32 -35.42
CA LEU A 891 16.57 4.38 -34.81
C LEU A 891 17.27 5.24 -35.87
N VAL A 892 16.97 6.53 -35.80
CA VAL A 892 17.56 7.56 -36.69
C VAL A 892 18.00 8.77 -35.89
N GLY A 893 18.78 9.65 -36.49
CA GLY A 893 19.06 10.99 -36.01
C GLY A 893 18.02 12.00 -36.52
N LEU A 894 17.79 13.07 -35.75
CA LEU A 894 17.01 14.22 -36.21
C LEU A 894 17.82 15.49 -36.03
N ARG A 895 17.75 16.37 -37.03
CA ARG A 895 18.34 17.70 -37.06
C ARG A 895 17.25 18.73 -37.36
N PRO A 896 17.09 19.81 -36.55
CA PRO A 896 16.15 20.87 -36.89
C PRO A 896 16.58 21.60 -38.14
N LEU A 897 15.64 21.97 -39.02
CA LEU A 897 15.96 22.78 -40.22
C LEU A 897 16.44 24.18 -39.83
N ASN A 898 15.82 24.74 -38.80
CA ASN A 898 16.33 25.98 -38.20
C ASN A 898 17.17 25.60 -36.95
N PRO A 899 18.49 25.83 -36.94
CA PRO A 899 19.38 25.49 -35.85
C PRO A 899 18.97 26.09 -34.46
N ALA A 900 18.20 27.18 -34.49
CA ALA A 900 17.71 27.80 -33.25
C ALA A 900 16.55 27.04 -32.58
N ASN A 901 15.92 26.16 -33.34
CA ASN A 901 14.78 25.39 -32.82
C ASN A 901 15.26 24.25 -31.91
N PRO A 902 14.65 24.07 -30.73
CA PRO A 902 14.90 22.90 -29.87
C PRO A 902 14.24 21.63 -30.47
N VAL A 903 14.76 20.48 -30.11
CA VAL A 903 14.17 19.17 -30.43
C VAL A 903 13.87 18.46 -29.09
N PRO A 904 12.69 18.66 -28.49
CA PRO A 904 12.37 18.07 -27.18
C PRO A 904 12.18 16.53 -27.25
N ALA A 905 12.74 15.82 -26.30
CA ALA A 905 12.45 14.39 -26.13
C ALA A 905 10.95 14.16 -25.85
N GLY A 906 10.42 13.05 -26.38
CA GLY A 906 8.98 12.73 -26.27
C GLY A 906 8.10 13.44 -27.32
N SER A 907 8.65 14.29 -28.20
CA SER A 907 7.92 14.85 -29.32
C SER A 907 7.59 13.77 -30.36
N HIS A 908 6.45 13.92 -31.03
CA HIS A 908 6.02 13.03 -32.12
C HIS A 908 6.40 13.59 -33.51
N LEU A 909 6.39 12.71 -34.48
CA LEU A 909 6.76 13.01 -35.85
C LEU A 909 5.57 12.77 -36.79
N MET A 910 5.26 13.76 -37.65
CA MET A 910 4.18 13.69 -38.62
C MET A 910 4.76 13.97 -40.02
N CYS A 911 4.12 13.45 -41.07
CA CYS A 911 4.44 13.94 -42.42
C CYS A 911 3.93 15.37 -42.57
N LYS A 912 4.56 16.11 -43.49
CA LYS A 912 4.18 17.50 -43.76
C LYS A 912 2.74 17.58 -44.27
N GLY A 913 1.93 18.38 -43.55
CA GLY A 913 0.53 18.59 -43.92
C GLY A 913 -0.46 17.61 -43.22
N ASP A 914 0.00 16.55 -42.57
CA ASP A 914 -0.84 15.61 -41.87
C ASP A 914 -1.42 16.21 -40.57
N PRO A 915 -2.62 15.78 -40.15
CA PRO A 915 -3.18 16.15 -38.88
C PRO A 915 -2.36 15.55 -37.72
N VAL A 916 -2.42 16.20 -36.54
CA VAL A 916 -1.71 15.73 -35.33
C VAL A 916 -2.62 14.75 -34.60
N ASP A 917 -2.54 13.49 -34.97
CA ASP A 917 -3.27 12.40 -34.34
C ASP A 917 -2.47 11.09 -34.39
N ALA A 918 -2.96 10.06 -33.68
CA ALA A 918 -2.27 8.78 -33.56
C ALA A 918 -2.24 7.98 -34.89
N ALA A 919 -3.17 8.23 -35.81
CA ALA A 919 -3.22 7.51 -37.11
C ALA A 919 -2.10 7.94 -38.03
N HIS A 920 -1.67 9.21 -37.95
CA HIS A 920 -0.64 9.81 -38.79
C HIS A 920 0.74 9.84 -38.13
N ASP A 921 0.86 9.33 -36.89
CA ASP A 921 2.12 9.29 -36.16
C ASP A 921 3.18 8.45 -36.91
N GLN A 922 4.33 9.06 -37.21
CA GLN A 922 5.45 8.43 -37.90
C GLN A 922 6.53 7.95 -36.92
N GLY A 923 6.44 8.34 -35.66
CA GLY A 923 7.44 7.98 -34.66
C GLY A 923 7.63 9.07 -33.59
N TYR A 924 8.63 8.88 -32.75
CA TYR A 924 8.85 9.78 -31.62
C TYR A 924 10.33 9.95 -31.27
N VAL A 925 10.64 11.09 -30.64
CA VAL A 925 11.98 11.43 -30.14
C VAL A 925 12.23 10.68 -28.81
N THR A 926 13.30 9.90 -28.76
CA THR A 926 13.71 9.15 -27.56
C THR A 926 14.66 9.96 -26.68
N SER A 927 15.71 10.52 -27.27
CA SER A 927 16.73 11.31 -26.59
C SER A 927 17.08 12.55 -27.40
N ALA A 928 17.26 13.66 -26.71
CA ALA A 928 17.63 14.92 -27.36
C ALA A 928 18.61 15.72 -26.50
N CYS A 929 19.48 16.47 -27.11
CA CYS A 929 20.38 17.41 -26.47
C CYS A 929 20.72 18.59 -27.38
N PHE A 930 21.23 19.65 -26.78
CA PHE A 930 22.01 20.63 -27.51
C PHE A 930 23.45 20.08 -27.62
N SER A 931 23.97 20.00 -28.82
CA SER A 931 25.36 19.61 -29.05
C SER A 931 26.25 20.86 -29.11
N PRO A 932 27.13 21.05 -28.12
CA PRO A 932 28.07 22.16 -28.17
C PRO A 932 29.13 21.98 -29.29
N SER A 933 29.36 20.73 -29.71
CA SER A 933 30.27 20.38 -30.79
C SER A 933 29.75 20.80 -32.18
N LEU A 934 28.41 20.75 -32.35
CA LEU A 934 27.73 21.07 -33.61
C LEU A 934 27.07 22.45 -33.58
N GLY A 935 26.86 23.05 -32.41
CA GLY A 935 26.24 24.35 -32.23
C GLY A 935 24.71 24.40 -32.40
N HIS A 936 24.04 23.25 -32.39
CA HIS A 936 22.60 23.13 -32.50
C HIS A 936 22.05 21.89 -31.78
N SER A 937 20.72 21.84 -31.63
CA SER A 937 20.03 20.65 -31.05
C SER A 937 20.10 19.47 -32.01
N ILE A 938 20.27 18.28 -31.47
CA ILE A 938 20.21 16.99 -32.15
C ILE A 938 19.36 16.00 -31.33
N ALA A 939 18.82 14.99 -31.99
CA ALA A 939 18.05 13.97 -31.28
C ALA A 939 18.20 12.59 -31.91
N LEU A 940 18.00 11.55 -31.08
CA LEU A 940 17.73 10.20 -31.52
C LEU A 940 16.21 9.97 -31.49
N ALA A 941 15.69 9.30 -32.49
CA ALA A 941 14.27 9.04 -32.64
C ALA A 941 13.99 7.67 -33.25
N TYR A 942 12.85 7.10 -32.93
CA TYR A 942 12.30 5.97 -33.67
C TYR A 942 11.34 6.48 -34.74
N VAL A 943 11.59 6.12 -36.01
CA VAL A 943 10.78 6.50 -37.16
C VAL A 943 10.37 5.25 -37.93
N LYS A 944 9.10 5.16 -38.35
CA LYS A 944 8.61 4.09 -39.24
C LYS A 944 9.47 4.02 -40.49
N ALA A 945 10.04 2.83 -40.83
CA ALA A 945 10.96 2.59 -41.91
C ALA A 945 12.11 3.65 -42.00
N GLY A 946 12.57 4.14 -40.83
CA GLY A 946 13.45 5.33 -40.77
C GLY A 946 14.76 5.21 -41.53
N ASP A 947 15.33 3.99 -41.65
CA ASP A 947 16.54 3.72 -42.41
C ASP A 947 16.40 4.02 -43.93
N SER A 948 15.19 3.95 -44.47
CA SER A 948 14.88 4.29 -45.88
C SER A 948 14.47 5.74 -46.10
N ARG A 949 14.38 6.55 -45.03
CA ARG A 949 13.85 7.93 -45.06
C ARG A 949 14.91 8.98 -44.79
N MET A 950 16.19 8.66 -44.99
CA MET A 950 17.28 9.62 -44.81
C MET A 950 17.14 10.83 -45.73
N GLY A 951 17.27 12.04 -45.20
CA GLY A 951 17.07 13.32 -45.92
C GLY A 951 15.61 13.78 -45.96
N GLU A 952 14.66 13.00 -45.51
CA GLU A 952 13.24 13.39 -45.47
C GLU A 952 12.99 14.44 -44.40
N ILE A 953 12.12 15.40 -44.71
CA ILE A 953 11.69 16.41 -43.77
C ILE A 953 10.37 16.00 -43.15
N LEU A 954 10.38 15.85 -41.84
CA LEU A 954 9.20 15.56 -41.00
C LEU A 954 8.84 16.79 -40.15
N ARG A 955 7.61 16.82 -39.75
CA ARG A 955 7.10 17.83 -38.81
C ARG A 955 7.16 17.26 -37.38
N LEU A 956 7.98 17.89 -36.53
CA LEU A 956 8.11 17.55 -35.12
C LEU A 956 7.07 18.32 -34.34
N VAL A 957 6.23 17.59 -33.61
CA VAL A 957 5.13 18.19 -32.85
C VAL A 957 5.18 17.74 -31.39
N SER A 958 4.90 18.68 -30.48
CA SER A 958 4.73 18.40 -29.06
C SER A 958 3.48 19.15 -28.57
N PRO A 959 2.31 18.51 -28.59
CA PRO A 959 1.03 19.13 -28.21
C PRO A 959 1.03 19.69 -26.77
N LEU A 960 1.81 19.09 -25.88
CA LEU A 960 1.90 19.51 -24.46
C LEU A 960 2.67 20.83 -24.29
N THR A 961 3.64 21.08 -25.12
CA THR A 961 4.54 22.26 -25.03
C THR A 961 4.31 23.26 -26.15
N GLY A 962 3.50 22.91 -27.13
CA GLY A 962 3.17 23.76 -28.28
C GLY A 962 4.28 23.87 -29.32
N PHE A 963 5.29 23.00 -29.30
CA PHE A 963 6.31 22.96 -30.35
C PHE A 963 5.74 22.35 -31.62
N ASP A 964 6.02 22.98 -32.75
CA ASP A 964 5.62 22.56 -34.09
C ASP A 964 6.59 23.14 -35.13
N HIS A 965 7.56 22.34 -35.59
CA HIS A 965 8.55 22.78 -36.55
C HIS A 965 9.16 21.60 -37.35
N GLU A 966 9.88 21.91 -38.39
CA GLU A 966 10.41 20.92 -39.32
C GLU A 966 11.80 20.41 -38.88
N VAL A 967 11.98 19.08 -38.97
CA VAL A 967 13.24 18.39 -38.74
C VAL A 967 13.58 17.48 -39.91
N GLU A 968 14.86 17.31 -40.17
CA GLU A 968 15.39 16.39 -41.16
C GLU A 968 15.78 15.07 -40.53
N VAL A 969 15.41 13.97 -41.14
CA VAL A 969 15.85 12.61 -40.76
C VAL A 969 17.29 12.43 -41.28
N VAL A 970 18.19 12.16 -40.33
CA VAL A 970 19.63 12.00 -40.63
C VAL A 970 20.17 10.73 -39.98
N SER A 971 21.43 10.39 -40.26
CA SER A 971 22.10 9.31 -39.55
C SER A 971 22.10 9.57 -38.03
N ALA A 972 21.91 8.52 -37.24
CA ALA A 972 22.05 8.61 -35.80
C ALA A 972 23.48 8.95 -35.34
N HIS A 973 24.47 8.80 -36.21
CA HIS A 973 25.88 9.10 -35.95
C HIS A 973 26.24 10.51 -36.41
N PHE A 974 26.09 11.51 -35.53
CA PHE A 974 26.34 12.91 -35.88
C PHE A 974 27.82 13.25 -35.88
N ILE A 975 28.63 12.59 -35.05
CA ILE A 975 30.08 12.81 -34.96
C ILE A 975 30.81 11.49 -35.16
N ASP A 976 31.89 11.53 -35.98
CA ASP A 976 32.76 10.40 -36.23
C ASP A 976 32.00 9.14 -36.71
N PRO A 977 31.19 9.23 -37.80
CA PRO A 977 30.37 8.10 -38.24
C PRO A 977 31.20 6.85 -38.56
N GLU A 978 32.41 6.99 -39.05
CA GLU A 978 33.31 5.89 -39.40
C GLU A 978 34.05 5.30 -38.17
N GLY A 979 34.05 6.01 -37.05
CA GLY A 979 34.69 5.56 -35.81
C GLY A 979 36.22 5.70 -35.82
N ASP A 980 36.77 6.68 -36.53
CA ASP A 980 38.21 6.91 -36.63
C ASP A 980 38.77 7.43 -35.28
N ARG A 981 38.06 8.32 -34.62
CA ARG A 981 38.48 8.84 -33.30
C ARG A 981 38.61 7.75 -32.24
N LEU A 982 37.66 6.84 -32.16
CA LEU A 982 37.70 5.78 -31.15
C LEU A 982 38.74 4.69 -31.47
N ARG A 983 39.21 4.61 -32.73
CA ARG A 983 40.28 3.71 -33.14
C ARG A 983 41.68 4.33 -33.14
N ALA A 984 41.76 5.66 -32.95
CA ALA A 984 42.97 6.47 -33.00
C ALA A 984 44.10 6.04 -32.06
#